data_ad5cd1a23f77dddd219b5afffa86bbc4
#
_entry.id   ad5cd1a23f77dddd219b5afffa86bbc4
#
_cell.length_a   1.000
_cell.length_b   1.000
_cell.length_c   1.000
_cell.angle_alpha   90.00
_cell.angle_beta   90.00
_cell.angle_gamma   90.00
#
_symmetry.space_group_name_H-M   'P 1'
#
loop_
_entity.id
_entity.type
_entity.pdbx_description
1 polymer ?
#
loop_
_entity_poly.entity_id
_entity_poly.type
_entity_poly.pdbx_seq_one_letter_code
_entity_poly.pdbx_strand_id
1 'polypeptide(L)'
;MPFNFIQPRWLRISVITGAALLGLVIVLWLALALYIHLNRETFLRQITDRLNQRLHGTLTIQEMNPSLLRSFPHVSMELETVLLKDSLWQQHHHPLLDVKRIYVKVNTFTLLRRRMDIREITMEDGAIYLYTNSTGYTNTSVFSRPANKKENGSGKDADIGSIALRNMELVMDNQQKHKLFRFSIRNLKGSVDATNAAWHFDVRTRLLVNSFSFNTLRGSYLSNQELETTLAFNFNRQQKKLSIPAQRISIGGQPVTVSATFDFGQKPTAFTIDINAVNMPYHHATSLLLPHLQRKLDSIDLQKPLDVQATIKGHMRPRDTPDIRVKWHTNNNILVTKAGQWDSCSFSGNFRNELIPGYGHHDANSAVHMYQLRAKWSGLPLEADTIQVLNLKHPEFMGRFHSSFPLQQLNELTGDTYQFQSGTATASLFYKGSILAGDSLTPYLDGAIAIRDGGFTYVPRNLQFRDCNATIQFSGQDLFFHNVQVKSAKSTLQMEGSMRNILGLFFKAPEKIQLDWDIRSPLIDLDEFRFFLVPRKPGTHKASLAASAAASRKARRLARQLEIVMESCNVNMRITVDKLKYRRFDAQRVVAAVSLTQSDILLQQISLAHAGGSLRLNGSIHPQGANNRFKLIGEIDNVHIDQLFYAFENFGMQSLTSRNLKGILSARANITGNLHNNGKLAPGSIYGELSFDLKQGALVHFAPLEDIGTIFFRKRNLSNITFDNLKNTLQLKGNKILIPPMQISSSAIMMDVTGVYGIPKGTDIYLDVPLRNPEKIAKKGKKGFILHLRATDDNNEGKVKIKLGKQ
;
A
#
# COMPACT_ATOMS: atom_id res chain seq x y z
N MET A 1 43.36 42.92 -70.40
CA MET A 1 44.16 44.00 -69.74
C MET A 1 44.68 43.42 -68.40
N PRO A 2 45.93 43.19 -68.22
CA PRO A 2 46.48 42.76 -66.94
C PRO A 2 46.70 43.94 -66.02
N PHE A 3 46.12 43.93 -64.88
CA PHE A 3 46.36 44.92 -63.86
C PHE A 3 47.73 44.66 -63.19
N ASN A 4 48.69 45.45 -63.57
CA ASN A 4 49.94 45.55 -62.83
C ASN A 4 49.74 46.25 -61.48
N PHE A 5 49.71 45.53 -60.38
CA PHE A 5 49.83 46.11 -59.03
C PHE A 5 51.28 46.50 -58.76
N ILE A 6 51.60 47.76 -58.95
CA ILE A 6 52.84 48.36 -58.50
C ILE A 6 52.75 48.41 -56.94
N GLN A 7 53.35 47.44 -56.27
CA GLN A 7 53.48 47.47 -54.80
C GLN A 7 54.44 48.61 -54.40
N PRO A 8 54.00 49.55 -53.56
CA PRO A 8 54.83 50.70 -53.16
C PRO A 8 56.06 50.21 -52.41
N ARG A 9 57.21 50.70 -52.67
CA ARG A 9 58.58 50.32 -52.14
C ARG A 9 58.59 50.32 -50.62
N TRP A 10 57.78 51.17 -49.92
CA TRP A 10 57.72 51.21 -48.44
C TRP A 10 57.01 49.94 -47.83
N LEU A 11 56.12 49.31 -48.52
CA LEU A 11 55.49 48.06 -48.10
C LEU A 11 56.48 46.90 -48.19
N ARG A 12 57.34 46.83 -49.15
CA ARG A 12 58.40 45.80 -49.15
C ARG A 12 59.45 46.02 -48.06
N ILE A 13 59.81 47.28 -47.81
CA ILE A 13 60.73 47.60 -46.72
C ILE A 13 60.13 47.25 -45.36
N SER A 14 58.89 47.55 -45.06
CA SER A 14 58.22 47.23 -43.84
C SER A 14 58.03 45.71 -43.66
N VAL A 15 57.78 44.97 -44.72
CA VAL A 15 57.73 43.50 -44.68
C VAL A 15 59.08 42.88 -44.38
N ILE A 16 60.15 43.39 -45.05
CA ILE A 16 61.51 42.87 -44.85
C ILE A 16 62.04 43.24 -43.46
N THR A 17 61.79 44.45 -42.97
CA THR A 17 62.17 44.86 -41.63
C THR A 17 61.34 44.11 -40.57
N GLY A 18 60.04 43.88 -40.81
CA GLY A 18 59.21 43.06 -39.98
C GLY A 18 59.69 41.59 -39.91
N ALA A 19 60.06 41.01 -41.04
CA ALA A 19 60.57 39.66 -41.11
C ALA A 19 61.96 39.51 -40.46
N ALA A 20 62.84 40.53 -40.61
CA ALA A 20 64.14 40.56 -39.95
C ALA A 20 64.00 40.71 -38.41
N LEU A 21 63.06 41.51 -37.96
CA LEU A 21 62.78 41.68 -36.53
C LEU A 21 62.19 40.42 -35.95
N LEU A 22 61.28 39.74 -36.66
CA LEU A 22 60.73 38.45 -36.30
C LEU A 22 61.86 37.38 -36.26
N GLY A 23 62.74 37.35 -37.26
CA GLY A 23 63.90 36.44 -37.30
C GLY A 23 64.85 36.68 -36.12
N LEU A 24 65.11 37.92 -35.78
CA LEU A 24 65.92 38.29 -34.61
C LEU A 24 65.29 37.81 -33.30
N VAL A 25 63.97 37.98 -33.13
CA VAL A 25 63.25 37.50 -31.98
C VAL A 25 63.32 35.97 -31.86
N ILE A 26 63.16 35.26 -32.97
CA ILE A 26 63.30 33.79 -33.03
C ILE A 26 64.70 33.33 -32.66
N VAL A 27 65.74 33.99 -33.18
CA VAL A 27 67.15 33.68 -32.87
C VAL A 27 67.46 33.91 -31.38
N LEU A 28 67.03 35.04 -30.80
CA LEU A 28 67.15 35.33 -29.39
C LEU A 28 66.46 34.30 -28.53
N TRP A 29 65.26 33.91 -28.93
CA TRP A 29 64.45 32.88 -28.25
C TRP A 29 65.14 31.49 -28.28
N LEU A 30 65.64 31.06 -29.48
CA LEU A 30 66.43 29.83 -29.60
C LEU A 30 67.71 29.86 -28.79
N ALA A 31 68.44 31.00 -28.75
CA ALA A 31 69.65 31.16 -27.95
C ALA A 31 69.41 31.05 -26.46
N LEU A 32 68.31 31.64 -25.96
CA LEU A 32 67.88 31.52 -24.59
C LEU A 32 67.47 30.08 -24.25
N ALA A 33 66.77 29.41 -25.12
CA ALA A 33 66.43 28.04 -24.96
C ALA A 33 67.58 27.09 -24.94
N LEU A 34 68.55 27.30 -25.82
CA LEU A 34 69.82 26.55 -25.83
C LEU A 34 70.64 26.79 -24.55
N TYR A 35 70.71 28.03 -24.07
CA TYR A 35 71.34 28.36 -22.81
C TYR A 35 70.76 27.61 -21.60
N ILE A 36 69.43 27.59 -21.53
CA ILE A 36 68.73 26.83 -20.50
C ILE A 36 68.96 25.32 -20.63
N HIS A 37 68.97 24.80 -21.88
CA HIS A 37 69.27 23.38 -22.12
C HIS A 37 70.63 22.96 -21.72
N LEU A 38 71.62 23.76 -22.03
CA LEU A 38 73.06 23.47 -21.66
C LEU A 38 73.32 23.56 -20.15
N ASN A 39 72.58 24.40 -19.44
CA ASN A 39 72.70 24.59 -17.98
C ASN A 39 71.62 23.91 -17.15
N ARG A 40 70.85 23.00 -17.70
CA ARG A 40 69.66 22.40 -17.08
C ARG A 40 69.93 21.80 -15.72
N GLU A 41 71.01 21.03 -15.53
CA GLU A 41 71.35 20.38 -14.27
C GLU A 41 71.72 21.39 -13.16
N THR A 42 72.40 22.43 -13.51
CA THR A 42 72.76 23.50 -12.57
C THR A 42 71.54 24.27 -12.11
N PHE A 43 70.63 24.57 -13.02
CA PHE A 43 69.34 25.23 -12.69
C PHE A 43 68.47 24.32 -11.88
N LEU A 44 68.39 23.03 -12.23
CA LEU A 44 67.63 22.06 -11.49
C LEU A 44 68.08 21.95 -10.03
N ARG A 45 69.39 21.77 -9.79
CA ARG A 45 69.97 21.71 -8.44
C ARG A 45 69.71 23.02 -7.66
N GLN A 46 69.95 24.18 -8.26
CA GLN A 46 69.77 25.46 -7.58
C GLN A 46 68.30 25.68 -7.22
N ILE A 47 67.35 25.31 -8.07
CA ILE A 47 65.89 25.45 -7.80
C ILE A 47 65.50 24.46 -6.71
N THR A 48 65.92 23.18 -6.85
CA THR A 48 65.53 22.12 -5.89
C THR A 48 66.10 22.40 -4.50
N ASP A 49 67.33 22.82 -4.42
CA ASP A 49 68.03 23.16 -3.16
C ASP A 49 67.40 24.38 -2.49
N ARG A 50 67.09 25.44 -3.23
CA ARG A 50 66.41 26.65 -2.71
C ARG A 50 65.03 26.36 -2.23
N LEU A 51 64.26 25.51 -2.93
CA LEU A 51 62.94 25.11 -2.52
C LEU A 51 62.97 24.24 -1.27
N ASN A 52 63.85 23.20 -1.26
CA ASN A 52 64.01 22.33 -0.10
C ASN A 52 64.48 23.05 1.18
N GLN A 53 65.27 24.11 1.06
CA GLN A 53 65.63 24.98 2.21
C GLN A 53 64.43 25.77 2.79
N ARG A 54 63.33 25.95 2.01
CA ARG A 54 62.11 26.67 2.42
C ARG A 54 60.96 25.73 2.79
N LEU A 55 61.07 24.44 2.47
CA LEU A 55 60.06 23.45 2.68
C LEU A 55 60.38 22.61 3.93
N HIS A 56 59.36 22.26 4.70
CA HIS A 56 59.44 21.21 5.73
C HIS A 56 59.15 19.83 5.13
N GLY A 57 60.02 19.43 4.20
CA GLY A 57 59.87 18.19 3.44
C GLY A 57 60.91 18.06 2.38
N THR A 58 60.73 17.16 1.42
CA THR A 58 61.62 16.91 0.33
C THR A 58 60.88 17.03 -1.01
N LEU A 59 61.36 17.97 -1.84
CA LEU A 59 60.97 18.07 -3.26
C LEU A 59 62.06 17.38 -4.08
N THR A 60 61.65 16.42 -4.90
CA THR A 60 62.49 15.77 -5.88
C THR A 60 61.94 16.01 -7.28
N ILE A 61 62.82 16.37 -8.21
CA ILE A 61 62.55 16.54 -9.63
C ILE A 61 63.60 15.77 -10.38
N GLN A 62 63.23 14.84 -11.22
CA GLN A 62 64.12 13.93 -11.93
C GLN A 62 64.84 14.63 -13.06
N GLU A 63 64.07 15.32 -13.90
CA GLU A 63 64.63 16.03 -15.10
C GLU A 63 63.94 17.38 -15.27
N MET A 64 64.69 18.31 -15.89
CA MET A 64 64.20 19.61 -16.31
C MET A 64 64.60 19.88 -17.76
N ASN A 65 63.59 20.02 -18.62
CA ASN A 65 63.80 20.21 -20.05
C ASN A 65 63.12 21.50 -20.54
N PRO A 66 63.73 22.32 -21.39
CA PRO A 66 63.06 23.44 -22.01
C PRO A 66 62.06 22.92 -23.07
N SER A 67 60.79 23.31 -22.97
CA SER A 67 59.75 22.96 -23.93
C SER A 67 59.47 24.17 -24.85
N LEU A 68 60.05 24.10 -26.04
CA LEU A 68 60.11 25.24 -26.97
C LEU A 68 58.89 25.34 -27.88
N LEU A 69 58.41 24.27 -28.42
CA LEU A 69 57.35 24.25 -29.43
C LEU A 69 55.95 24.47 -28.85
N ARG A 70 55.69 24.14 -27.60
CA ARG A 70 54.39 24.14 -26.98
C ARG A 70 53.92 25.53 -26.50
N SER A 71 54.83 26.51 -26.41
CA SER A 71 54.55 27.80 -25.73
C SER A 71 54.98 29.04 -26.48
N PHE A 72 55.44 28.93 -27.73
CA PHE A 72 55.84 30.09 -28.53
C PHE A 72 54.81 31.22 -28.50
N PRO A 73 55.18 32.50 -28.33
CA PRO A 73 56.52 33.06 -28.14
C PRO A 73 57.07 33.04 -26.69
N HIS A 74 56.42 32.37 -25.76
CA HIS A 74 56.87 32.23 -24.38
C HIS A 74 57.81 31.01 -24.21
N VAL A 75 58.64 31.00 -23.21
CA VAL A 75 59.47 29.86 -22.82
C VAL A 75 58.74 29.07 -21.74
N SER A 76 58.62 27.77 -21.92
CA SER A 76 58.16 26.85 -20.84
C SER A 76 59.28 25.90 -20.44
N MET A 77 59.27 25.55 -19.17
CA MET A 77 60.08 24.53 -18.59
C MET A 77 59.23 23.32 -18.27
N GLU A 78 59.63 22.16 -18.73
CA GLU A 78 59.05 20.86 -18.39
C GLU A 78 59.87 20.25 -17.27
N LEU A 79 59.21 19.95 -16.18
CA LEU A 79 59.75 19.23 -15.01
C LEU A 79 59.19 17.82 -15.03
N GLU A 80 60.07 16.83 -15.06
CA GLU A 80 59.64 15.43 -15.10
C GLU A 80 59.80 14.76 -13.74
N THR A 81 58.81 13.92 -13.40
CA THR A 81 58.71 13.15 -12.16
C THR A 81 58.89 14.03 -10.93
N VAL A 82 57.95 14.89 -10.70
CA VAL A 82 57.94 15.83 -9.57
C VAL A 82 57.22 15.20 -8.37
N LEU A 83 57.96 15.02 -7.27
CA LEU A 83 57.46 14.40 -6.06
C LEU A 83 57.74 15.31 -4.87
N LEU A 84 56.67 15.71 -4.16
CA LEU A 84 56.75 16.52 -2.96
C LEU A 84 56.26 15.71 -1.75
N LYS A 85 57.17 15.42 -0.83
CA LYS A 85 56.95 14.68 0.41
C LYS A 85 57.17 15.59 1.61
N ASP A 86 56.28 15.43 2.61
CA ASP A 86 56.43 16.07 3.91
C ASP A 86 57.36 15.25 4.84
N SER A 87 57.67 15.77 6.00
CA SER A 87 58.62 15.17 6.95
C SER A 87 58.10 13.84 7.56
N LEU A 88 56.80 13.60 7.60
CA LEU A 88 56.21 12.36 8.14
C LEU A 88 55.72 11.41 7.02
N TRP A 89 56.11 11.60 5.78
CA TRP A 89 55.71 10.77 4.65
C TRP A 89 55.96 9.26 4.88
N GLN A 90 57.04 8.89 5.55
CA GLN A 90 57.32 7.47 5.84
C GLN A 90 56.24 6.80 6.72
N GLN A 91 55.47 7.58 7.48
CA GLN A 91 54.42 7.03 8.35
C GLN A 91 53.07 6.87 7.62
N HIS A 92 52.71 7.79 6.75
CA HIS A 92 51.38 7.81 6.13
C HIS A 92 51.39 7.50 4.63
N HIS A 93 52.58 7.51 3.96
CA HIS A 93 52.79 7.15 2.55
C HIS A 93 51.97 7.97 1.52
N HIS A 94 51.48 9.16 1.89
CA HIS A 94 50.71 10.04 1.02
C HIS A 94 51.53 11.26 0.62
N PRO A 95 52.27 11.25 -0.54
CA PRO A 95 52.97 12.43 -1.01
C PRO A 95 51.98 13.55 -1.29
N LEU A 96 52.35 14.79 -0.98
CA LEU A 96 51.47 15.94 -1.27
C LEU A 96 51.28 16.14 -2.77
N LEU A 97 52.36 15.91 -3.55
CA LEU A 97 52.34 16.00 -5.00
C LEU A 97 53.15 14.84 -5.59
N ASP A 98 52.55 14.15 -6.53
CA ASP A 98 53.18 13.11 -7.38
C ASP A 98 52.70 13.30 -8.80
N VAL A 99 53.52 13.93 -9.66
CA VAL A 99 53.15 14.34 -11.01
C VAL A 99 54.24 13.96 -11.98
N LYS A 100 53.86 13.33 -13.08
CA LYS A 100 54.82 12.92 -14.12
C LYS A 100 55.41 14.11 -14.86
N ARG A 101 54.58 15.13 -15.16
CA ARG A 101 55.04 16.30 -15.93
C ARG A 101 54.40 17.56 -15.41
N ILE A 102 55.24 18.59 -15.17
CA ILE A 102 54.78 19.93 -14.84
C ILE A 102 55.41 20.90 -15.84
N TYR A 103 54.55 21.64 -16.54
CA TYR A 103 54.99 22.71 -17.46
C TYR A 103 54.80 24.04 -16.75
N VAL A 104 55.90 24.80 -16.63
CA VAL A 104 55.93 26.15 -16.09
C VAL A 104 56.17 27.12 -17.23
N LYS A 105 55.17 27.88 -17.61
CA LYS A 105 55.21 28.87 -18.67
C LYS A 105 55.56 30.24 -18.08
N VAL A 106 56.65 30.81 -18.47
CA VAL A 106 57.18 32.09 -18.01
C VAL A 106 57.08 33.14 -19.09
N ASN A 107 56.84 34.38 -18.69
CA ASN A 107 56.84 35.49 -19.60
C ASN A 107 58.26 35.81 -20.06
N THR A 108 58.57 35.62 -21.33
CA THR A 108 59.90 35.80 -21.89
C THR A 108 60.41 37.23 -21.76
N PHE A 109 59.58 38.25 -21.87
CA PHE A 109 59.97 39.64 -21.77
C PHE A 109 60.31 40.09 -20.33
N THR A 110 59.63 39.54 -19.33
CA THR A 110 59.94 39.79 -17.91
C THR A 110 61.16 39.01 -17.43
N LEU A 111 61.38 37.81 -18.03
CA LEU A 111 62.57 36.99 -17.76
C LEU A 111 63.86 37.70 -18.25
N LEU A 112 63.82 38.33 -19.41
CA LEU A 112 64.95 39.17 -19.90
C LEU A 112 65.25 40.36 -18.97
N ARG A 113 64.28 40.82 -18.21
CA ARG A 113 64.46 41.88 -17.19
C ARG A 113 64.76 41.35 -15.79
N ARG A 114 65.17 40.07 -15.70
CA ARG A 114 65.45 39.35 -14.45
C ARG A 114 64.28 39.29 -13.46
N ARG A 115 63.02 39.36 -13.96
CA ARG A 115 61.83 39.16 -13.17
C ARG A 115 61.14 37.87 -13.60
N MET A 116 60.81 37.00 -12.66
CA MET A 116 60.02 35.75 -12.94
C MET A 116 58.53 36.12 -12.83
N ASP A 117 57.85 36.07 -13.95
CA ASP A 117 56.41 36.18 -14.05
C ASP A 117 55.88 34.87 -14.61
N ILE A 118 55.21 34.07 -13.77
CA ILE A 118 54.67 32.74 -14.15
C ILE A 118 53.28 32.93 -14.65
N ARG A 119 53.11 32.77 -15.96
CA ARG A 119 51.79 32.92 -16.59
C ARG A 119 50.85 31.72 -16.44
N GLU A 120 51.41 30.51 -16.53
CA GLU A 120 50.64 29.28 -16.47
C GLU A 120 51.46 28.13 -15.89
N ILE A 121 50.85 27.36 -14.98
CA ILE A 121 51.40 26.08 -14.52
C ILE A 121 50.45 25.00 -15.00
N THR A 122 50.95 24.06 -15.83
CA THR A 122 50.19 22.89 -16.27
C THR A 122 50.76 21.65 -15.63
N MET A 123 49.94 20.88 -14.92
CA MET A 123 50.29 19.57 -14.33
C MET A 123 49.58 18.46 -15.12
N GLU A 124 50.34 17.43 -15.52
CA GLU A 124 49.84 16.31 -16.32
C GLU A 124 50.23 14.97 -15.70
N ASP A 125 49.25 14.03 -15.64
CA ASP A 125 49.46 12.63 -15.26
C ASP A 125 49.97 12.47 -13.82
N GLY A 126 49.15 12.68 -12.82
CA GLY A 126 49.57 12.56 -11.43
C GLY A 126 48.49 12.74 -10.42
N ALA A 127 48.87 12.95 -9.18
CA ALA A 127 47.98 13.15 -8.05
C ALA A 127 48.41 14.29 -7.13
N ILE A 128 47.43 14.99 -6.61
CA ILE A 128 47.58 15.94 -5.48
C ILE A 128 46.80 15.33 -4.31
N TYR A 129 47.51 15.01 -3.22
CA TYR A 129 46.95 14.35 -2.06
C TYR A 129 47.07 15.24 -0.82
N LEU A 130 45.97 15.85 -0.38
CA LEU A 130 45.84 16.63 0.83
C LEU A 130 45.42 15.71 1.97
N TYR A 131 46.32 15.33 2.83
CA TYR A 131 46.13 14.37 3.90
C TYR A 131 46.15 15.04 5.27
N THR A 132 45.18 14.67 6.12
CA THR A 132 45.18 15.00 7.56
C THR A 132 44.90 13.72 8.34
N ASN A 133 45.82 13.33 9.23
CA ASN A 133 45.63 12.14 10.06
C ASN A 133 44.65 12.34 11.21
N SER A 134 44.42 11.30 12.01
CA SER A 134 43.47 11.34 13.15
C SER A 134 43.90 12.28 14.27
N THR A 135 45.24 12.58 14.41
CA THR A 135 45.76 13.50 15.43
C THR A 135 45.74 14.97 14.99
N GLY A 136 45.37 15.23 13.71
CA GLY A 136 45.32 16.59 13.15
C GLY A 136 46.56 17.03 12.40
N TYR A 137 47.62 16.20 12.31
CA TYR A 137 48.75 16.47 11.46
C TYR A 137 48.36 16.47 9.99
N THR A 138 48.84 17.43 9.21
CA THR A 138 48.54 17.53 7.77
C THR A 138 49.85 17.56 6.95
N ASN A 139 49.86 16.86 5.80
CA ASN A 139 51.00 16.90 4.89
C ASN A 139 51.19 18.27 4.21
N THR A 140 50.23 19.17 4.29
CA THR A 140 50.39 20.57 3.88
C THR A 140 51.30 21.36 4.81
N SER A 141 51.68 20.80 5.98
CA SER A 141 52.72 21.34 6.87
C SER A 141 54.10 21.54 6.19
N VAL A 142 54.28 20.87 5.04
CA VAL A 142 55.47 21.10 4.19
C VAL A 142 55.69 22.58 3.83
N PHE A 143 54.60 23.38 3.77
CA PHE A 143 54.67 24.80 3.50
C PHE A 143 54.72 25.69 4.77
N SER A 144 54.76 25.10 5.95
CA SER A 144 54.81 25.86 7.20
C SER A 144 56.16 26.55 7.35
N ARG A 145 56.21 27.86 7.57
CA ARG A 145 57.46 28.58 7.80
C ARG A 145 58.05 28.22 9.17
N PRO A 146 59.39 28.02 9.29
CA PRO A 146 60.00 27.94 10.61
C PRO A 146 59.80 29.25 11.39
N ALA A 147 59.48 29.17 12.66
CA ALA A 147 59.10 30.28 13.54
C ALA A 147 60.18 31.34 13.75
N ASN A 148 61.40 31.18 13.19
CA ASN A 148 62.61 31.94 13.59
C ASN A 148 63.30 32.75 12.49
N LYS A 149 62.64 33.15 11.41
CA LYS A 149 63.24 34.16 10.48
C LYS A 149 62.25 35.25 10.07
N LYS A 150 62.38 36.42 10.76
CA LYS A 150 61.89 37.70 10.21
C LYS A 150 62.84 38.07 9.04
N GLU A 151 62.46 37.68 7.82
CA GLU A 151 63.08 38.30 6.64
C GLU A 151 62.32 39.58 6.29
N ASN A 152 62.93 40.74 6.47
CA ASN A 152 62.51 42.00 5.84
C ASN A 152 62.83 41.92 4.33
N GLY A 153 61.97 41.18 3.61
CA GLY A 153 62.06 41.14 2.15
C GLY A 153 60.66 41.32 1.57
N SER A 154 60.44 42.49 0.99
CA SER A 154 59.25 42.71 0.13
C SER A 154 59.38 41.86 -1.17
N GLY A 155 59.38 40.56 -1.03
CA GLY A 155 59.17 39.67 -2.17
C GLY A 155 57.74 39.84 -2.65
N LYS A 156 57.52 40.55 -3.76
CA LYS A 156 56.27 40.45 -4.49
C LYS A 156 56.07 38.97 -4.77
N ASP A 157 54.99 38.41 -4.22
CA ASP A 157 54.54 37.04 -4.53
C ASP A 157 54.49 36.91 -6.06
N ALA A 158 55.07 35.82 -6.58
CA ALA A 158 55.01 35.54 -8.01
C ALA A 158 53.53 35.46 -8.42
N ASP A 159 53.10 36.37 -9.28
CA ASP A 159 51.74 36.37 -9.83
C ASP A 159 51.60 35.15 -10.75
N ILE A 160 50.89 34.11 -10.28
CA ILE A 160 50.51 32.95 -11.09
C ILE A 160 49.22 33.30 -11.80
N GLY A 161 49.26 33.50 -13.13
CA GLY A 161 48.09 33.92 -13.89
C GLY A 161 47.07 32.81 -14.12
N SER A 162 47.48 31.57 -14.32
CA SER A 162 46.58 30.44 -14.52
C SER A 162 47.20 29.11 -14.11
N ILE A 163 46.34 28.16 -13.74
CA ILE A 163 46.71 26.77 -13.43
C ILE A 163 45.89 25.85 -14.33
N ALA A 164 46.51 24.85 -14.94
CA ALA A 164 45.84 23.81 -15.68
C ALA A 164 46.21 22.42 -15.13
N LEU A 165 45.23 21.56 -15.01
CA LEU A 165 45.37 20.16 -14.59
C LEU A 165 44.85 19.28 -15.72
N ARG A 166 45.59 18.23 -16.09
CA ARG A 166 45.21 17.26 -17.09
C ARG A 166 45.48 15.87 -16.60
N ASN A 167 44.48 15.03 -16.64
CA ASN A 167 44.56 13.65 -16.16
C ASN A 167 45.16 13.56 -14.75
N MET A 168 44.60 14.36 -13.80
CA MET A 168 45.11 14.47 -12.43
C MET A 168 44.08 13.91 -11.44
N GLU A 169 44.53 13.28 -10.37
CA GLU A 169 43.71 12.93 -9.22
C GLU A 169 43.89 14.00 -8.11
N LEU A 170 42.78 14.53 -7.60
CA LEU A 170 42.81 15.40 -6.43
C LEU A 170 42.10 14.69 -5.29
N VAL A 171 42.84 14.40 -4.23
CA VAL A 171 42.31 13.75 -3.02
C VAL A 171 42.49 14.68 -1.82
N MET A 172 41.43 14.88 -1.08
CA MET A 172 41.42 15.55 0.22
C MET A 172 40.87 14.58 1.25
N ASP A 173 41.74 13.92 1.98
CA ASP A 173 41.41 12.95 3.04
C ASP A 173 41.72 13.56 4.41
N ASN A 174 40.65 13.88 5.16
CA ASN A 174 40.77 14.37 6.53
C ASN A 174 40.19 13.34 7.49
N GLN A 175 41.04 12.50 8.04
CA GLN A 175 40.66 11.43 8.98
C GLN A 175 40.15 11.99 10.30
N GLN A 176 40.73 13.07 10.81
CA GLN A 176 40.29 13.71 12.06
C GLN A 176 38.84 14.20 11.99
N LYS A 177 38.46 14.74 10.81
CA LYS A 177 37.08 15.28 10.59
C LYS A 177 36.17 14.31 9.85
N HIS A 178 36.64 13.09 9.53
CA HIS A 178 35.92 12.09 8.74
C HIS A 178 35.43 12.61 7.39
N LYS A 179 36.25 13.35 6.64
CA LYS A 179 35.88 13.95 5.35
C LYS A 179 36.75 13.36 4.23
N LEU A 180 36.12 13.02 3.11
CA LEU A 180 36.84 12.51 1.94
C LEU A 180 36.25 13.14 0.67
N PHE A 181 37.10 13.90 -0.03
CA PHE A 181 36.79 14.44 -1.35
C PHE A 181 37.81 13.87 -2.33
N ARG A 182 37.34 13.15 -3.36
CA ARG A 182 38.18 12.52 -4.37
C ARG A 182 37.63 12.85 -5.76
N PHE A 183 38.49 13.45 -6.60
CA PHE A 183 38.16 13.89 -7.93
C PHE A 183 39.18 13.35 -8.95
N SER A 184 38.71 12.70 -9.99
CA SER A 184 39.52 12.35 -11.15
C SER A 184 39.34 13.44 -12.22
N ILE A 185 40.26 14.34 -12.34
CA ILE A 185 40.23 15.54 -13.20
C ILE A 185 40.73 15.18 -14.60
N ARG A 186 39.80 15.14 -15.58
CA ARG A 186 40.21 14.96 -16.97
C ARG A 186 40.91 16.21 -17.50
N ASN A 187 40.30 17.36 -17.31
CA ASN A 187 40.93 18.64 -17.53
C ASN A 187 40.34 19.71 -16.59
N LEU A 188 41.20 20.60 -16.12
CA LEU A 188 40.82 21.79 -15.37
C LEU A 188 41.72 22.93 -15.83
N LYS A 189 41.14 24.08 -16.14
CA LYS A 189 41.86 25.33 -16.36
C LYS A 189 41.26 26.41 -15.49
N GLY A 190 42.09 26.96 -14.61
CA GLY A 190 41.71 28.02 -13.67
C GLY A 190 42.56 29.25 -13.89
N SER A 191 41.96 30.45 -13.85
CA SER A 191 42.61 31.75 -13.82
C SER A 191 42.29 32.49 -12.52
N VAL A 192 43.19 33.26 -12.04
CA VAL A 192 43.05 34.06 -10.83
C VAL A 192 43.33 35.51 -11.17
N ASP A 193 42.37 36.39 -10.90
CA ASP A 193 42.58 37.83 -10.92
C ASP A 193 42.57 38.33 -9.46
N ALA A 194 43.76 38.73 -9.00
CA ALA A 194 44.01 39.05 -7.62
C ALA A 194 44.12 40.56 -7.41
N THR A 195 43.22 41.11 -6.59
CA THR A 195 43.32 42.48 -6.08
C THR A 195 43.64 42.50 -4.57
N ASN A 196 43.99 43.66 -4.04
CA ASN A 196 44.21 43.77 -2.61
C ASN A 196 42.96 43.45 -1.74
N ALA A 197 41.75 43.67 -2.28
CA ALA A 197 40.49 43.48 -1.57
C ALA A 197 39.85 42.12 -1.84
N ALA A 198 39.97 41.56 -3.05
CA ALA A 198 39.30 40.35 -3.48
C ALA A 198 40.09 39.55 -4.51
N TRP A 199 39.87 38.25 -4.51
CA TRP A 199 40.35 37.34 -5.56
C TRP A 199 39.17 36.83 -6.36
N HIS A 200 39.25 36.95 -7.68
CA HIS A 200 38.30 36.39 -8.63
C HIS A 200 38.89 35.17 -9.28
N PHE A 201 38.17 34.07 -9.26
CA PHE A 201 38.57 32.81 -9.83
C PHE A 201 37.60 32.39 -10.93
N ASP A 202 38.12 32.03 -12.09
CA ASP A 202 37.37 31.41 -13.17
C ASP A 202 37.95 30.01 -13.43
N VAL A 203 37.16 28.99 -13.21
CA VAL A 203 37.57 27.59 -13.34
C VAL A 203 36.66 26.89 -14.33
N ARG A 204 37.25 26.40 -15.44
CA ARG A 204 36.60 25.49 -16.35
C ARG A 204 37.10 24.09 -16.08
N THR A 205 36.21 23.14 -15.82
CA THR A 205 36.60 21.78 -15.49
C THR A 205 35.65 20.73 -16.03
N ARG A 206 36.27 19.56 -16.36
CA ARG A 206 35.56 18.30 -16.57
C ARG A 206 36.24 17.25 -15.71
N LEU A 207 35.49 16.71 -14.76
CA LEU A 207 36.02 15.76 -13.78
C LEU A 207 34.97 14.71 -13.39
N LEU A 208 35.45 13.58 -12.89
CA LEU A 208 34.64 12.58 -12.22
C LEU A 208 34.73 12.79 -10.70
N VAL A 209 33.62 12.99 -10.05
CA VAL A 209 33.53 13.03 -8.57
C VAL A 209 33.44 11.59 -8.07
N ASN A 210 34.56 11.01 -7.65
CA ASN A 210 34.58 9.65 -7.10
C ASN A 210 33.97 9.60 -5.69
N SER A 211 34.24 10.65 -4.88
CA SER A 211 33.66 10.80 -3.54
C SER A 211 33.54 12.27 -3.16
N PHE A 212 32.40 12.62 -2.60
CA PHE A 212 32.14 13.93 -1.99
C PHE A 212 31.46 13.71 -0.64
N SER A 213 32.28 13.34 0.37
CA SER A 213 31.80 12.91 1.68
C SER A 213 32.17 13.91 2.77
N PHE A 214 31.16 14.48 3.41
CA PHE A 214 31.32 15.31 4.62
C PHE A 214 31.42 14.48 5.90
N ASN A 215 31.00 13.22 5.84
CA ASN A 215 31.11 12.24 6.92
C ASN A 215 31.27 10.83 6.32
N THR A 216 32.49 10.30 6.33
CA THR A 216 32.81 8.99 5.73
C THR A 216 32.02 7.83 6.33
N LEU A 217 31.57 7.95 7.59
CA LEU A 217 30.72 6.94 8.24
C LEU A 217 29.29 6.87 7.63
N ARG A 218 28.84 7.95 6.98
CA ARG A 218 27.51 8.02 6.32
C ARG A 218 27.58 7.81 4.81
N GLY A 219 28.78 7.85 4.23
CA GLY A 219 29.01 7.72 2.81
C GLY A 219 29.12 9.05 2.06
N SER A 220 29.05 9.01 0.73
CA SER A 220 29.23 10.15 -0.17
C SER A 220 27.90 10.63 -0.73
N TYR A 221 27.68 11.93 -0.82
CA TYR A 221 26.54 12.56 -1.51
C TYR A 221 26.66 12.45 -3.04
N LEU A 222 27.85 12.66 -3.57
CA LEU A 222 28.18 12.49 -4.97
C LEU A 222 29.17 11.33 -5.07
N SER A 223 28.83 10.28 -5.76
CA SER A 223 29.69 9.13 -5.98
C SER A 223 29.63 8.73 -7.45
N ASN A 224 30.81 8.72 -8.09
CA ASN A 224 30.98 8.36 -9.50
C ASN A 224 30.11 9.20 -10.46
N GLN A 225 29.98 10.52 -10.18
CA GLN A 225 29.23 11.46 -11.00
C GLN A 225 30.18 12.32 -11.86
N GLU A 226 29.93 12.40 -13.17
CA GLU A 226 30.63 13.36 -14.03
C GLU A 226 30.16 14.78 -13.72
N LEU A 227 31.12 15.69 -13.56
CA LEU A 227 30.86 17.10 -13.37
C LEU A 227 31.56 17.88 -14.48
N GLU A 228 30.78 18.65 -15.24
CA GLU A 228 31.29 19.56 -16.27
C GLU A 228 30.74 20.95 -15.99
N THR A 229 31.65 21.92 -15.88
CA THR A 229 31.23 23.26 -15.49
C THR A 229 32.28 24.32 -15.81
N THR A 230 31.79 25.58 -15.91
CA THR A 230 32.61 26.79 -15.75
C THR A 230 32.12 27.47 -14.50
N LEU A 231 32.99 27.55 -13.47
CA LEU A 231 32.68 28.16 -12.18
C LEU A 231 33.44 29.48 -12.01
N ALA A 232 32.72 30.53 -11.70
CA ALA A 232 33.29 31.76 -11.22
C ALA A 232 33.03 31.88 -9.70
N PHE A 233 34.05 32.19 -8.92
CA PHE A 233 33.87 32.43 -7.52
C PHE A 233 34.76 33.55 -7.00
N ASN A 234 34.28 34.22 -5.94
CA ASN A 234 34.92 35.41 -5.39
C ASN A 234 35.34 35.17 -3.94
N PHE A 235 36.57 35.46 -3.61
CA PHE A 235 37.05 35.45 -2.22
C PHE A 235 37.30 36.86 -1.71
N ASN A 236 36.47 37.35 -0.81
CA ASN A 236 36.69 38.61 -0.14
C ASN A 236 37.71 38.41 1.01
N ARG A 237 38.89 39.03 0.87
CA ARG A 237 40.02 38.89 1.83
C ARG A 237 39.72 39.56 3.19
N GLN A 238 39.06 40.71 3.20
CA GLN A 238 38.74 41.42 4.43
C GLN A 238 37.70 40.67 5.25
N GLN A 239 36.62 40.20 4.61
CA GLN A 239 35.54 39.46 5.28
C GLN A 239 35.89 37.97 5.44
N LYS A 240 36.97 37.46 4.80
CA LYS A 240 37.32 36.04 4.74
C LYS A 240 36.17 35.19 4.22
N LYS A 241 35.44 35.69 3.23
CA LYS A 241 34.20 35.05 2.70
C LYS A 241 34.40 34.62 1.25
N LEU A 242 34.17 33.35 0.96
CA LEU A 242 34.08 32.79 -0.38
C LEU A 242 32.60 32.81 -0.82
N SER A 243 32.34 33.34 -2.00
CA SER A 243 31.01 33.42 -2.62
C SER A 243 31.06 32.80 -4.02
N ILE A 244 30.22 31.82 -4.25
CA ILE A 244 29.94 31.23 -5.57
C ILE A 244 28.57 31.75 -5.97
N PRO A 245 28.42 32.66 -6.92
CA PRO A 245 27.15 33.12 -7.43
C PRO A 245 26.39 31.98 -8.09
N ALA A 246 25.08 32.14 -8.30
CA ALA A 246 24.26 31.12 -8.93
C ALA A 246 24.76 30.81 -10.35
N GLN A 247 25.20 29.58 -10.59
CA GLN A 247 25.79 29.13 -11.84
C GLN A 247 25.22 27.77 -12.27
N ARG A 248 25.07 27.60 -13.56
CA ARG A 248 24.62 26.34 -14.15
C ARG A 248 25.79 25.38 -14.29
N ILE A 249 25.69 24.23 -13.66
CA ILE A 249 26.66 23.12 -13.75
C ILE A 249 25.97 21.88 -14.32
N SER A 250 26.73 20.97 -14.88
CA SER A 250 26.22 19.66 -15.30
C SER A 250 26.73 18.59 -14.34
N ILE A 251 25.82 17.86 -13.70
CA ILE A 251 26.13 16.72 -12.83
C ILE A 251 25.52 15.46 -13.46
N GLY A 252 26.36 14.49 -13.85
CA GLY A 252 25.89 13.28 -14.51
C GLY A 252 25.08 13.55 -15.79
N GLY A 253 25.43 14.62 -16.52
CA GLY A 253 24.75 15.05 -17.74
C GLY A 253 23.47 15.87 -17.50
N GLN A 254 23.03 16.07 -16.25
CA GLN A 254 21.84 16.87 -15.92
C GLN A 254 22.22 18.29 -15.49
N PRO A 255 21.52 19.32 -16.00
CA PRO A 255 21.78 20.71 -15.64
C PRO A 255 21.22 21.03 -14.25
N VAL A 256 22.06 21.60 -13.41
CA VAL A 256 21.72 22.03 -12.05
C VAL A 256 22.27 23.44 -11.82
N THR A 257 21.52 24.32 -11.20
CA THR A 257 22.00 25.63 -10.78
C THR A 257 22.45 25.57 -9.33
N VAL A 258 23.69 25.92 -9.05
CA VAL A 258 24.28 25.89 -7.72
C VAL A 258 24.79 27.25 -7.33
N SER A 259 24.52 27.69 -6.10
CA SER A 259 25.21 28.82 -5.46
C SER A 259 25.71 28.38 -4.09
N ALA A 260 26.80 29.00 -3.61
CA ALA A 260 27.32 28.70 -2.29
C ALA A 260 28.01 29.91 -1.66
N THR A 261 28.01 29.93 -0.32
CA THR A 261 28.79 30.87 0.48
C THR A 261 29.51 30.13 1.61
N PHE A 262 30.78 30.47 1.84
CA PHE A 262 31.58 29.96 2.95
C PHE A 262 32.16 31.13 3.70
N ASP A 263 31.91 31.23 4.99
CA ASP A 263 32.37 32.28 5.87
C ASP A 263 33.51 31.77 6.78
N PHE A 264 34.74 31.96 6.34
CA PHE A 264 35.98 31.59 7.08
C PHE A 264 36.31 32.56 8.20
N GLY A 265 35.58 33.70 8.31
CA GLY A 265 35.70 34.63 9.44
C GLY A 265 35.11 34.04 10.70
N GLN A 266 34.14 33.16 10.57
CA GLN A 266 33.51 32.44 11.69
C GLN A 266 34.32 31.18 12.05
N LYS A 267 34.34 30.88 13.34
CA LYS A 267 34.95 29.63 13.86
C LYS A 267 33.93 28.87 14.68
N PRO A 268 33.46 27.71 14.21
CA PRO A 268 33.77 27.02 12.95
C PRO A 268 33.18 27.73 11.73
N THR A 269 33.82 27.56 10.58
CA THR A 269 33.39 28.08 9.27
C THR A 269 31.94 27.74 8.98
N ALA A 270 31.14 28.78 8.76
CA ALA A 270 29.75 28.63 8.34
C ALA A 270 29.66 28.49 6.81
N PHE A 271 28.68 27.70 6.33
CA PHE A 271 28.41 27.58 4.91
C PHE A 271 26.92 27.49 4.59
N THR A 272 26.57 27.93 3.40
CA THR A 272 25.25 27.73 2.80
C THR A 272 25.46 27.33 1.34
N ILE A 273 24.76 26.30 0.90
CA ILE A 273 24.74 25.82 -0.48
C ILE A 273 23.28 25.75 -0.92
N ASP A 274 22.95 26.40 -2.00
CA ASP A 274 21.63 26.35 -2.63
C ASP A 274 21.74 25.64 -3.99
N ILE A 275 20.84 24.69 -4.22
CA ILE A 275 20.79 23.87 -5.41
C ILE A 275 19.39 23.99 -5.98
N ASN A 276 19.29 24.28 -7.27
CA ASN A 276 18.03 24.31 -8.01
C ASN A 276 18.17 23.47 -9.29
N ALA A 277 17.33 22.46 -9.42
CA ALA A 277 17.28 21.56 -10.56
C ALA A 277 15.87 21.53 -11.12
N VAL A 278 15.71 21.94 -12.36
CA VAL A 278 14.44 21.94 -13.07
C VAL A 278 14.42 20.77 -14.04
N ASN A 279 13.29 20.09 -14.12
CA ASN A 279 13.10 18.95 -15.02
C ASN A 279 14.09 17.78 -14.76
N MET A 280 14.33 17.47 -13.51
CA MET A 280 15.27 16.45 -13.03
C MET A 280 14.62 15.06 -13.01
N PRO A 281 15.18 14.04 -13.69
CA PRO A 281 14.72 12.66 -13.55
C PRO A 281 14.83 12.16 -12.10
N TYR A 282 13.82 11.44 -11.62
CA TYR A 282 13.75 10.99 -10.22
C TYR A 282 14.99 10.19 -9.79
N HIS A 283 15.36 9.16 -10.58
CA HIS A 283 16.50 8.31 -10.24
C HIS A 283 17.83 9.08 -10.26
N HIS A 284 17.94 10.13 -11.09
CA HIS A 284 19.10 10.99 -11.06
C HIS A 284 19.14 11.83 -9.79
N ALA A 285 17.99 12.43 -9.40
CA ALA A 285 17.89 13.18 -8.14
C ALA A 285 18.23 12.31 -6.92
N THR A 286 17.73 11.09 -6.86
CA THR A 286 18.02 10.17 -5.76
C THR A 286 19.47 9.68 -5.73
N SER A 287 20.13 9.53 -6.90
CA SER A 287 21.54 9.12 -7.00
C SER A 287 22.51 10.15 -6.40
N LEU A 288 22.06 11.39 -6.20
CA LEU A 288 22.84 12.45 -5.55
C LEU A 288 22.75 12.43 -4.02
N LEU A 289 21.95 11.52 -3.45
CA LEU A 289 21.74 11.38 -2.02
C LEU A 289 22.70 10.35 -1.40
N LEU A 290 22.77 10.36 -0.07
CA LEU A 290 23.52 9.36 0.67
C LEU A 290 22.99 7.93 0.39
N PRO A 291 23.85 6.89 0.33
CA PRO A 291 23.48 5.53 -0.07
C PRO A 291 22.33 4.91 0.75
N HIS A 292 22.24 5.23 2.05
CA HIS A 292 21.16 4.74 2.90
C HIS A 292 19.80 5.40 2.60
N LEU A 293 19.78 6.66 2.15
CA LEU A 293 18.58 7.36 1.69
C LEU A 293 18.16 6.86 0.31
N GLN A 294 19.13 6.71 -0.60
CA GLN A 294 18.88 6.17 -1.94
C GLN A 294 18.16 4.82 -1.85
N ARG A 295 18.68 3.86 -1.06
CA ARG A 295 18.05 2.55 -0.86
C ARG A 295 16.60 2.61 -0.32
N LYS A 296 16.27 3.59 0.51
CA LYS A 296 14.89 3.80 0.98
C LYS A 296 13.98 4.31 -0.14
N LEU A 297 14.52 5.11 -1.03
CA LEU A 297 13.78 5.72 -2.15
C LEU A 297 13.72 4.83 -3.41
N ASP A 298 14.55 3.79 -3.52
CA ASP A 298 14.56 2.84 -4.65
C ASP A 298 13.23 2.10 -4.85
N SER A 299 12.38 2.06 -3.82
CA SER A 299 11.05 1.45 -3.90
C SER A 299 9.96 2.41 -4.43
N ILE A 300 10.35 3.65 -4.75
CA ILE A 300 9.50 4.70 -5.29
C ILE A 300 10.07 5.09 -6.64
N ASP A 301 9.21 5.35 -7.63
CA ASP A 301 9.61 5.89 -8.93
C ASP A 301 8.63 6.95 -9.39
N LEU A 302 9.15 8.01 -10.01
CA LEU A 302 8.41 9.03 -10.73
C LEU A 302 8.84 8.97 -12.19
N GLN A 303 7.93 8.58 -13.08
CA GLN A 303 8.27 8.36 -14.49
C GLN A 303 8.55 9.65 -15.27
N LYS A 304 7.98 10.77 -14.84
CA LYS A 304 8.28 12.09 -15.42
C LYS A 304 9.23 12.85 -14.50
N PRO A 305 10.03 13.74 -15.03
CA PRO A 305 10.90 14.61 -14.26
C PRO A 305 10.16 15.47 -13.24
N LEU A 306 10.90 15.95 -12.23
CA LEU A 306 10.41 16.83 -11.17
C LEU A 306 11.34 18.03 -11.00
N ASP A 307 10.82 19.09 -10.41
CA ASP A 307 11.61 20.24 -10.01
C ASP A 307 12.05 20.08 -8.56
N VAL A 308 13.34 20.33 -8.27
CA VAL A 308 13.95 20.15 -6.95
C VAL A 308 14.72 21.40 -6.57
N GLN A 309 14.49 21.87 -5.35
CA GLN A 309 15.26 22.93 -4.69
C GLN A 309 15.79 22.39 -3.37
N ALA A 310 17.10 22.50 -3.16
CA ALA A 310 17.72 22.10 -1.90
C ALA A 310 18.56 23.23 -1.32
N THR A 311 18.47 23.43 -0.01
CA THR A 311 19.33 24.31 0.76
C THR A 311 20.04 23.49 1.82
N ILE A 312 21.35 23.56 1.85
CA ILE A 312 22.23 22.89 2.81
C ILE A 312 22.96 23.98 3.59
N LYS A 313 22.74 24.07 4.90
CA LYS A 313 23.29 25.12 5.75
C LYS A 313 23.91 24.50 7.01
N GLY A 314 25.12 24.96 7.35
CA GLY A 314 25.79 24.39 8.52
C GLY A 314 27.15 25.00 8.82
N HIS A 315 27.88 24.30 9.70
CA HIS A 315 29.23 24.70 10.11
C HIS A 315 30.21 23.55 9.83
N MET A 316 31.44 23.86 9.50
CA MET A 316 32.48 22.86 9.26
C MET A 316 33.03 22.28 10.56
N ARG A 317 32.18 21.67 11.38
CA ARG A 317 32.57 20.93 12.60
C ARG A 317 32.89 19.46 12.30
N PRO A 318 33.72 18.80 13.13
CA PRO A 318 33.85 17.37 13.05
C PRO A 318 32.54 16.65 13.31
N ARG A 319 32.19 15.66 12.49
CA ARG A 319 30.97 14.82 12.60
C ARG A 319 29.64 15.59 12.56
N ASP A 320 29.66 16.87 12.23
CA ASP A 320 28.45 17.68 12.13
C ASP A 320 27.62 17.30 10.89
N THR A 321 26.30 17.33 11.05
CA THR A 321 25.35 17.13 9.93
C THR A 321 24.69 18.50 9.67
N PRO A 322 24.76 19.04 8.45
CA PRO A 322 24.11 20.31 8.14
C PRO A 322 22.59 20.22 8.22
N ASP A 323 21.93 21.37 8.40
CA ASP A 323 20.49 21.54 8.14
C ASP A 323 20.27 21.36 6.62
N ILE A 324 19.46 20.40 6.27
CA ILE A 324 19.11 20.07 4.87
C ILE A 324 17.63 20.28 4.70
N ARG A 325 17.27 21.14 3.78
CA ARG A 325 15.90 21.40 3.37
C ARG A 325 15.78 21.15 1.87
N VAL A 326 14.88 20.28 1.50
CA VAL A 326 14.61 19.98 0.09
C VAL A 326 13.15 20.24 -0.20
N LYS A 327 12.86 20.94 -1.28
CA LYS A 327 11.51 21.14 -1.81
C LYS A 327 11.46 20.52 -3.19
N TRP A 328 10.34 19.92 -3.53
CA TRP A 328 10.11 19.43 -4.89
C TRP A 328 8.68 19.65 -5.30
N HIS A 329 8.48 19.64 -6.60
CA HIS A 329 7.17 19.74 -7.22
C HIS A 329 7.10 18.84 -8.44
N THR A 330 5.97 18.19 -8.61
CA THR A 330 5.66 17.40 -9.79
C THR A 330 4.21 17.60 -10.22
N ASN A 331 3.96 17.51 -11.50
CA ASN A 331 2.63 17.71 -12.08
C ASN A 331 2.31 16.63 -13.09
N ASN A 332 1.10 16.07 -13.02
CA ASN A 332 0.60 15.04 -13.92
C ASN A 332 1.60 13.90 -14.18
N ASN A 333 2.24 13.44 -13.12
CA ASN A 333 3.24 12.37 -13.13
C ASN A 333 2.60 10.98 -12.95
N ILE A 334 3.38 9.94 -13.12
CA ILE A 334 3.06 8.58 -12.74
C ILE A 334 3.98 8.22 -11.58
N LEU A 335 3.39 8.02 -10.39
CA LEU A 335 4.11 7.62 -9.19
C LEU A 335 3.95 6.12 -9.00
N VAL A 336 5.05 5.38 -8.98
CA VAL A 336 5.08 3.95 -8.68
C VAL A 336 5.60 3.74 -7.28
N THR A 337 4.86 3.00 -6.48
CA THR A 337 5.21 2.67 -5.08
C THR A 337 4.96 1.20 -4.78
N LYS A 338 5.35 0.75 -3.61
CA LYS A 338 4.94 -0.58 -3.11
C LYS A 338 3.42 -0.73 -3.02
N ALA A 339 2.65 0.35 -2.89
CA ALA A 339 1.19 0.33 -2.86
C ALA A 339 0.54 0.22 -4.25
N GLY A 340 1.31 0.35 -5.32
CA GLY A 340 0.87 0.29 -6.71
C GLY A 340 1.22 1.55 -7.48
N GLN A 341 0.67 1.67 -8.67
CA GLN A 341 0.81 2.82 -9.56
C GLN A 341 -0.28 3.86 -9.26
N TRP A 342 0.11 5.11 -9.31
CA TRP A 342 -0.72 6.28 -9.10
C TRP A 342 -0.59 7.16 -10.33
N ASP A 343 -1.67 7.32 -11.08
CA ASP A 343 -1.70 8.07 -12.33
C ASP A 343 -2.10 9.52 -12.08
N SER A 344 -1.75 10.39 -13.03
CA SER A 344 -2.06 11.83 -12.98
C SER A 344 -1.67 12.50 -11.67
N CYS A 345 -0.55 12.04 -11.09
CA CYS A 345 -0.11 12.44 -9.76
C CYS A 345 0.51 13.83 -9.78
N SER A 346 -0.05 14.76 -9.01
CA SER A 346 0.45 16.12 -8.84
C SER A 346 0.55 16.44 -7.36
N PHE A 347 1.71 16.91 -6.91
CA PHE A 347 1.95 17.32 -5.52
C PHE A 347 3.19 18.17 -5.38
N SER A 348 3.25 18.93 -4.28
CA SER A 348 4.47 19.55 -3.78
C SER A 348 4.95 18.83 -2.54
N GLY A 349 6.26 18.77 -2.33
CA GLY A 349 6.81 18.15 -1.15
C GLY A 349 7.94 18.93 -0.53
N ASN A 350 8.18 18.72 0.74
CA ASN A 350 9.38 19.18 1.41
C ASN A 350 9.95 18.09 2.34
N PHE A 351 11.25 18.14 2.50
CA PHE A 351 12.02 17.38 3.46
C PHE A 351 12.78 18.33 4.38
N ARG A 352 12.85 17.99 5.67
CA ARG A 352 13.71 18.64 6.66
C ARG A 352 14.35 17.56 7.53
N ASN A 353 15.64 17.71 7.82
CA ASN A 353 16.30 16.85 8.79
C ASN A 353 16.37 17.44 10.20
N GLU A 354 15.69 18.56 10.43
CA GLU A 354 15.40 19.15 11.72
C GLU A 354 13.94 19.58 11.78
N LEU A 355 13.08 18.71 12.32
CA LEU A 355 11.66 19.01 12.52
C LEU A 355 11.46 19.87 13.76
N ILE A 356 12.09 19.48 14.88
CA ILE A 356 12.06 20.16 16.15
C ILE A 356 13.39 20.92 16.31
N PRO A 357 13.38 22.25 16.33
CA PRO A 357 14.60 23.04 16.46
C PRO A 357 15.40 22.68 17.72
N GLY A 358 16.72 22.54 17.57
CA GLY A 358 17.63 22.27 18.68
C GLY A 358 17.79 20.78 19.04
N TYR A 359 16.98 19.87 18.47
CA TYR A 359 17.10 18.43 18.69
C TYR A 359 18.10 17.73 17.73
N GLY A 360 18.72 18.51 16.84
CA GLY A 360 19.78 18.06 15.93
C GLY A 360 19.29 17.47 14.59
N HIS A 361 20.24 17.35 13.66
CA HIS A 361 20.01 16.97 12.26
C HIS A 361 20.20 15.46 12.06
N HIS A 362 19.23 14.65 12.41
CA HIS A 362 19.28 13.20 12.31
C HIS A 362 17.92 12.60 11.91
N ASP A 363 17.92 11.34 11.46
CA ASP A 363 16.74 10.66 10.91
C ASP A 363 15.54 10.66 11.87
N ALA A 364 15.78 10.53 13.19
CA ALA A 364 14.69 10.56 14.16
C ALA A 364 14.01 11.94 14.29
N ASN A 365 14.73 13.03 13.95
CA ASN A 365 14.21 14.40 13.93
C ASN A 365 13.94 14.89 12.49
N SER A 366 13.77 13.97 11.52
CA SER A 366 13.53 14.31 10.13
C SER A 366 12.08 14.08 9.76
N ALA A 367 11.59 14.89 8.81
CA ALA A 367 10.23 14.82 8.32
C ALA A 367 10.15 15.06 6.80
N VAL A 368 9.20 14.36 6.18
CA VAL A 368 8.74 14.61 4.81
C VAL A 368 7.29 15.06 4.87
N HIS A 369 6.98 16.15 4.22
CA HIS A 369 5.60 16.62 4.02
C HIS A 369 5.29 16.63 2.53
N MET A 370 4.12 16.14 2.17
CA MET A 370 3.55 16.31 0.83
C MET A 370 2.28 17.14 0.94
N TYR A 371 2.10 18.07 0.01
CA TYR A 371 0.99 19.00 0.01
C TYR A 371 0.21 18.89 -1.30
N GLN A 372 -1.11 19.07 -1.20
CA GLN A 372 -2.02 19.16 -2.33
C GLN A 372 -1.88 17.96 -3.29
N LEU A 373 -1.77 16.76 -2.71
CA LEU A 373 -1.77 15.55 -3.53
C LEU A 373 -3.09 15.42 -4.27
N ARG A 374 -3.00 15.27 -5.59
CA ARG A 374 -4.08 14.82 -6.47
C ARG A 374 -3.56 13.69 -7.32
N ALA A 375 -4.24 12.56 -7.30
CA ALA A 375 -3.82 11.38 -8.05
C ALA A 375 -5.00 10.48 -8.37
N LYS A 376 -4.79 9.48 -9.22
CA LYS A 376 -5.72 8.37 -9.43
C LYS A 376 -5.03 7.08 -9.05
N TRP A 377 -5.62 6.32 -8.13
CA TRP A 377 -5.14 5.00 -7.76
C TRP A 377 -6.09 3.94 -8.30
N SER A 378 -5.62 3.12 -9.24
CA SER A 378 -6.48 2.14 -9.94
C SER A 378 -7.75 2.78 -10.52
N GLY A 379 -7.63 3.95 -11.14
CA GLY A 379 -8.75 4.69 -11.72
C GLY A 379 -9.52 5.56 -10.71
N LEU A 380 -9.42 5.30 -9.41
CA LEU A 380 -10.13 6.05 -8.36
C LEU A 380 -9.41 7.37 -8.05
N PRO A 381 -10.10 8.52 -8.06
CA PRO A 381 -9.52 9.80 -7.67
C PRO A 381 -9.15 9.78 -6.18
N LEU A 382 -8.01 10.36 -5.85
CA LEU A 382 -7.55 10.52 -4.48
C LEU A 382 -6.93 11.90 -4.31
N GLU A 383 -7.35 12.60 -3.27
CA GLU A 383 -6.85 13.91 -2.89
C GLU A 383 -6.40 13.89 -1.43
N ALA A 384 -5.35 14.65 -1.12
CA ALA A 384 -4.93 14.89 0.25
C ALA A 384 -4.29 16.28 0.36
N ASP A 385 -4.73 17.07 1.34
CA ASP A 385 -4.16 18.40 1.55
C ASP A 385 -2.74 18.33 2.08
N THR A 386 -2.51 17.46 3.05
CA THR A 386 -1.20 17.26 3.66
C THR A 386 -1.00 15.80 4.06
N ILE A 387 0.10 15.23 3.61
CA ILE A 387 0.61 13.94 4.05
C ILE A 387 1.93 14.17 4.76
N GLN A 388 2.15 13.49 5.89
CA GLN A 388 3.35 13.61 6.69
C GLN A 388 4.00 12.25 6.90
N VAL A 389 5.33 12.22 6.81
CA VAL A 389 6.15 11.10 7.25
C VAL A 389 7.13 11.65 8.27
N LEU A 390 6.95 11.29 9.52
CA LEU A 390 7.76 11.79 10.64
C LEU A 390 8.70 10.70 11.13
N ASN A 391 9.84 11.09 11.74
CA ASN A 391 10.81 10.18 12.32
C ASN A 391 11.30 9.13 11.31
N LEU A 392 12.16 9.52 10.36
CA LEU A 392 12.65 8.62 9.30
C LEU A 392 13.52 7.45 9.80
N LYS A 393 13.86 7.39 11.09
CA LYS A 393 14.44 6.21 11.73
C LYS A 393 13.40 5.11 11.91
N HIS A 394 12.20 5.47 12.40
CA HIS A 394 10.99 4.66 12.51
C HIS A 394 9.84 5.41 11.86
N PRO A 395 9.69 5.35 10.53
CA PRO A 395 8.81 6.25 9.80
C PRO A 395 7.34 6.05 10.13
N GLU A 396 6.72 7.09 10.68
CA GLU A 396 5.30 7.19 10.93
C GLU A 396 4.65 8.01 9.81
N PHE A 397 3.74 7.38 9.07
CA PHE A 397 2.97 8.00 8.00
C PHE A 397 1.62 8.44 8.53
N MET A 398 1.20 9.66 8.20
CA MET A 398 -0.14 10.15 8.50
C MET A 398 -0.64 11.10 7.42
N GLY A 399 -1.95 11.05 7.19
CA GLY A 399 -2.61 11.92 6.22
C GLY A 399 -4.12 11.77 6.22
N ARG A 400 -4.81 12.82 5.79
CA ARG A 400 -6.24 12.80 5.51
C ARG A 400 -6.47 12.74 4.00
N PHE A 401 -7.24 11.74 3.58
CA PHE A 401 -7.50 11.43 2.19
C PHE A 401 -8.97 11.66 1.88
N HIS A 402 -9.24 12.27 0.74
CA HIS A 402 -10.57 12.49 0.19
C HIS A 402 -10.69 11.80 -1.16
N SER A 403 -11.85 11.22 -1.40
CA SER A 403 -12.17 10.61 -2.70
C SER A 403 -13.66 10.74 -2.96
N SER A 404 -14.04 10.96 -4.22
CA SER A 404 -15.44 10.98 -4.64
C SER A 404 -15.52 10.40 -6.04
N PHE A 405 -16.32 9.34 -6.21
CA PHE A 405 -16.38 8.62 -7.49
C PHE A 405 -17.70 7.87 -7.67
N PRO A 406 -18.13 7.62 -8.91
CA PRO A 406 -19.21 6.68 -9.23
C PRO A 406 -18.80 5.25 -8.85
N LEU A 407 -19.69 4.49 -8.23
CA LEU A 407 -19.41 3.10 -7.77
C LEU A 407 -18.99 2.17 -8.91
N GLN A 408 -19.42 2.43 -10.14
CA GLN A 408 -19.04 1.66 -11.32
C GLN A 408 -17.53 1.60 -11.55
N GLN A 409 -16.77 2.60 -11.08
CA GLN A 409 -15.31 2.57 -11.15
C GLN A 409 -14.68 1.44 -10.31
N LEU A 410 -15.43 0.91 -9.33
CA LEU A 410 -14.98 -0.25 -8.56
C LEU A 410 -15.07 -1.58 -9.34
N ASN A 411 -15.79 -1.63 -10.46
CA ASN A 411 -16.01 -2.88 -11.21
C ASN A 411 -14.71 -3.50 -11.73
N GLU A 412 -13.69 -2.69 -12.03
CA GLU A 412 -12.36 -3.19 -12.40
C GLU A 412 -11.66 -3.93 -11.25
N LEU A 413 -12.00 -3.58 -10.01
CA LEU A 413 -11.41 -4.14 -8.79
C LEU A 413 -12.21 -5.29 -8.21
N THR A 414 -13.54 -5.25 -8.33
CA THR A 414 -14.48 -6.12 -7.61
C THR A 414 -15.44 -6.87 -8.53
N GLY A 415 -15.31 -6.74 -9.85
CA GLY A 415 -16.29 -7.23 -10.84
C GLY A 415 -16.60 -8.73 -10.79
N ASP A 416 -15.69 -9.53 -10.22
CA ASP A 416 -15.90 -10.97 -10.02
C ASP A 416 -16.80 -11.26 -8.79
N THR A 417 -16.89 -10.31 -7.85
CA THR A 417 -17.67 -10.47 -6.60
C THR A 417 -18.84 -9.48 -6.53
N TYR A 418 -18.57 -8.20 -6.85
CA TYR A 418 -19.58 -7.15 -6.87
C TYR A 418 -19.53 -6.42 -8.20
N GLN A 419 -20.67 -6.34 -8.87
CA GLN A 419 -20.84 -5.56 -10.08
C GLN A 419 -21.78 -4.39 -9.78
N PHE A 420 -21.25 -3.17 -9.80
CA PHE A 420 -21.99 -1.93 -9.53
C PHE A 420 -22.62 -1.40 -10.81
N GLN A 421 -23.90 -1.04 -10.77
CA GLN A 421 -24.67 -0.46 -11.86
C GLN A 421 -24.91 1.05 -11.68
N SER A 422 -25.03 1.51 -10.42
CA SER A 422 -25.33 2.91 -10.10
C SER A 422 -24.76 3.29 -8.75
N GLY A 423 -24.83 4.59 -8.43
CA GLY A 423 -24.50 5.15 -7.14
C GLY A 423 -23.14 5.84 -7.10
N THR A 424 -22.94 6.56 -6.00
CA THR A 424 -21.72 7.33 -5.73
C THR A 424 -21.14 6.98 -4.37
N ALA A 425 -19.81 7.01 -4.26
CA ALA A 425 -19.11 6.92 -3.00
C ALA A 425 -18.34 8.20 -2.74
N THR A 426 -18.40 8.71 -1.50
CA THR A 426 -17.55 9.79 -1.01
C THR A 426 -16.82 9.32 0.23
N ALA A 427 -15.49 9.45 0.24
CA ALA A 427 -14.65 9.03 1.35
C ALA A 427 -13.89 10.22 1.91
N SER A 428 -13.80 10.29 3.24
CA SER A 428 -12.92 11.19 3.97
C SER A 428 -12.29 10.41 5.10
N LEU A 429 -11.03 10.01 4.95
CA LEU A 429 -10.34 9.08 5.83
C LEU A 429 -9.02 9.67 6.32
N PHE A 430 -8.80 9.67 7.61
CA PHE A 430 -7.51 9.94 8.23
C PHE A 430 -6.82 8.61 8.55
N TYR A 431 -5.61 8.43 8.04
CA TYR A 431 -4.77 7.26 8.32
C TYR A 431 -3.51 7.66 9.07
N LYS A 432 -3.13 6.85 10.06
CA LYS A 432 -1.86 6.94 10.78
C LYS A 432 -1.30 5.54 10.99
N GLY A 433 -0.01 5.33 10.70
CA GLY A 433 0.62 4.02 10.87
C GLY A 433 2.08 3.99 10.44
N SER A 434 2.77 2.87 10.68
CA SER A 434 4.15 2.66 10.25
C SER A 434 4.24 2.30 8.78
N ILE A 435 5.29 2.77 8.10
CA ILE A 435 5.64 2.37 6.74
C ILE A 435 6.45 1.06 6.73
N LEU A 436 7.12 0.74 7.83
CA LEU A 436 7.98 -0.44 7.94
C LEU A 436 7.17 -1.67 8.35
N ALA A 437 7.37 -2.76 7.63
CA ALA A 437 6.79 -4.05 8.02
C ALA A 437 7.45 -4.55 9.31
N GLY A 438 6.62 -4.88 10.33
CA GLY A 438 7.13 -5.40 11.61
C GLY A 438 7.30 -4.36 12.72
N ASP A 439 7.01 -3.09 12.46
CA ASP A 439 6.99 -2.06 13.48
C ASP A 439 5.79 -2.23 14.43
N SER A 440 5.96 -1.90 15.70
CA SER A 440 4.95 -2.09 16.76
C SER A 440 3.75 -1.12 16.68
N LEU A 441 3.80 -0.12 15.81
CA LEU A 441 2.72 0.84 15.63
C LEU A 441 1.51 0.16 15.00
N THR A 442 0.44 0.03 15.76
CA THR A 442 -0.86 -0.44 15.25
C THR A 442 -1.44 0.62 14.31
N PRO A 443 -1.88 0.24 13.10
CA PRO A 443 -2.50 1.18 12.19
C PRO A 443 -3.77 1.76 12.79
N TYR A 444 -3.98 3.06 12.58
CA TYR A 444 -5.15 3.81 13.01
C TYR A 444 -5.83 4.41 11.80
N LEU A 445 -7.13 4.19 11.67
CA LEU A 445 -7.96 4.74 10.60
C LEU A 445 -9.19 5.40 11.21
N ASP A 446 -9.47 6.64 10.82
CA ASP A 446 -10.62 7.40 11.29
C ASP A 446 -11.30 8.12 10.13
N GLY A 447 -12.61 8.26 10.18
CA GLY A 447 -13.38 8.93 9.16
C GLY A 447 -14.48 8.05 8.58
N ALA A 448 -15.04 8.45 7.43
CA ALA A 448 -16.20 7.78 6.87
C ALA A 448 -16.16 7.66 5.35
N ILE A 449 -16.86 6.63 4.86
CA ILE A 449 -17.22 6.45 3.46
C ILE A 449 -18.75 6.47 3.39
N ALA A 450 -19.31 7.43 2.68
CA ALA A 450 -20.75 7.52 2.42
C ALA A 450 -21.06 6.96 1.02
N ILE A 451 -22.01 6.05 0.94
CA ILE A 451 -22.54 5.47 -0.30
C ILE A 451 -23.96 6.00 -0.47
N ARG A 452 -24.28 6.49 -1.65
CA ARG A 452 -25.62 7.00 -2.01
C ARG A 452 -26.13 6.38 -3.30
N ASP A 453 -27.38 6.00 -3.30
CA ASP A 453 -28.15 5.49 -4.44
C ASP A 453 -27.45 4.33 -5.18
N GLY A 454 -26.78 3.49 -4.40
CA GLY A 454 -26.02 2.36 -4.91
C GLY A 454 -26.94 1.28 -5.49
N GLY A 455 -26.55 0.76 -6.67
CA GLY A 455 -27.12 -0.44 -7.26
C GLY A 455 -26.00 -1.41 -7.57
N PHE A 456 -26.08 -2.64 -7.08
CA PHE A 456 -25.08 -3.65 -7.34
C PHE A 456 -25.63 -5.07 -7.37
N THR A 457 -24.90 -5.96 -8.06
CA THR A 457 -25.14 -7.39 -8.07
C THR A 457 -24.02 -8.08 -7.28
N TYR A 458 -24.39 -8.89 -6.29
CA TYR A 458 -23.50 -9.85 -5.67
C TYR A 458 -23.41 -11.09 -6.57
N VAL A 459 -22.36 -11.11 -7.41
CA VAL A 459 -22.18 -12.04 -8.52
C VAL A 459 -22.19 -13.52 -8.09
N PRO A 460 -21.50 -13.95 -6.99
CA PRO A 460 -21.45 -15.34 -6.59
C PRO A 460 -22.83 -15.98 -6.32
N ARG A 461 -23.83 -15.15 -6.04
CA ARG A 461 -25.20 -15.60 -5.69
C ARG A 461 -26.29 -15.00 -6.58
N ASN A 462 -25.89 -14.22 -7.58
CA ASN A 462 -26.79 -13.51 -8.50
C ASN A 462 -27.87 -12.69 -7.77
N LEU A 463 -27.48 -12.04 -6.66
CA LEU A 463 -28.36 -11.20 -5.85
C LEU A 463 -28.20 -9.74 -6.27
N GLN A 464 -29.29 -9.13 -6.70
CA GLN A 464 -29.35 -7.74 -7.10
C GLN A 464 -29.89 -6.87 -5.96
N PHE A 465 -29.16 -5.81 -5.67
CA PHE A 465 -29.54 -4.79 -4.69
C PHE A 465 -29.62 -3.42 -5.36
N ARG A 466 -30.58 -2.61 -4.92
CA ARG A 466 -30.85 -1.26 -5.41
C ARG A 466 -31.14 -0.32 -4.24
N ASP A 467 -31.13 0.98 -4.54
CA ASP A 467 -31.39 2.04 -3.55
C ASP A 467 -30.53 1.86 -2.29
N CYS A 468 -29.23 1.46 -2.50
CA CYS A 468 -28.34 1.18 -1.41
C CYS A 468 -27.73 2.48 -0.88
N ASN A 469 -27.99 2.79 0.36
CA ASN A 469 -27.40 3.89 1.09
C ASN A 469 -26.66 3.32 2.30
N ALA A 470 -25.47 3.84 2.62
CA ALA A 470 -24.71 3.40 3.77
C ALA A 470 -23.67 4.44 4.18
N THR A 471 -23.42 4.54 5.48
CA THR A 471 -22.24 5.22 6.01
C THR A 471 -21.34 4.18 6.70
N ILE A 472 -20.13 4.01 6.17
CA ILE A 472 -19.10 3.13 6.72
C ILE A 472 -18.15 4.00 7.49
N GLN A 473 -18.17 3.93 8.81
CA GLN A 473 -17.34 4.75 9.70
C GLN A 473 -16.20 3.95 10.30
N PHE A 474 -14.99 4.42 10.12
CA PHE A 474 -13.80 3.91 10.79
C PHE A 474 -13.55 4.71 12.06
N SER A 475 -13.22 4.04 13.16
CA SER A 475 -12.85 4.65 14.43
C SER A 475 -11.71 3.85 15.05
N GLY A 476 -10.48 4.30 14.81
CA GLY A 476 -9.29 3.60 15.26
C GLY A 476 -9.09 2.27 14.55
N GLN A 477 -9.37 1.18 15.21
CA GLN A 477 -9.27 -0.18 14.63
C GLN A 477 -10.63 -0.80 14.33
N ASP A 478 -11.71 -0.13 14.72
CA ASP A 478 -13.08 -0.61 14.58
C ASP A 478 -13.76 -0.02 13.35
N LEU A 479 -14.73 -0.75 12.83
CA LEU A 479 -15.58 -0.36 11.70
C LEU A 479 -17.04 -0.41 12.12
N PHE A 480 -17.78 0.64 11.80
CA PHE A 480 -19.21 0.75 12.04
C PHE A 480 -19.95 0.98 10.73
N PHE A 481 -21.11 0.38 10.61
CA PHE A 481 -22.02 0.57 9.49
C PHE A 481 -23.28 1.27 10.01
N HIS A 482 -23.55 2.46 9.52
CA HIS A 482 -24.68 3.28 9.93
C HIS A 482 -25.63 3.54 8.77
N ASN A 483 -26.93 3.60 9.09
CA ASN A 483 -27.96 3.94 8.11
C ASN A 483 -27.89 3.08 6.84
N VAL A 484 -27.55 1.81 6.98
CA VAL A 484 -27.47 0.91 5.84
C VAL A 484 -28.88 0.55 5.40
N GLN A 485 -29.24 1.00 4.24
CA GLN A 485 -30.50 0.70 3.60
C GLN A 485 -30.23 0.02 2.26
N VAL A 486 -30.83 -1.14 2.03
CA VAL A 486 -30.73 -1.87 0.78
C VAL A 486 -32.07 -2.47 0.41
N LYS A 487 -32.40 -2.48 -0.87
CA LYS A 487 -33.58 -3.15 -1.39
C LYS A 487 -33.13 -4.24 -2.36
N SER A 488 -33.67 -5.43 -2.20
CA SER A 488 -33.63 -6.47 -3.22
C SER A 488 -34.92 -6.41 -4.08
N ALA A 489 -35.20 -7.44 -4.88
CA ALA A 489 -36.42 -7.45 -5.69
C ALA A 489 -37.70 -7.38 -4.85
N LYS A 490 -37.70 -8.05 -3.68
CA LYS A 490 -38.89 -8.21 -2.83
C LYS A 490 -38.67 -7.75 -1.39
N SER A 491 -37.45 -7.67 -0.93
CA SER A 491 -37.10 -7.37 0.48
C SER A 491 -36.52 -5.97 0.62
N THR A 492 -36.80 -5.31 1.75
CA THR A 492 -36.17 -4.04 2.13
C THR A 492 -35.50 -4.22 3.48
N LEU A 493 -34.23 -3.94 3.56
CA LEU A 493 -33.42 -4.10 4.77
C LEU A 493 -32.89 -2.75 5.25
N GLN A 494 -33.03 -2.48 6.54
CA GLN A 494 -32.40 -1.39 7.26
C GLN A 494 -31.46 -2.02 8.29
N MET A 495 -30.20 -1.63 8.29
CA MET A 495 -29.19 -2.34 9.09
C MET A 495 -28.24 -1.36 9.76
N GLU A 496 -27.86 -1.70 10.98
CA GLU A 496 -26.76 -1.11 11.73
C GLU A 496 -25.77 -2.21 12.07
N GLY A 497 -24.47 -1.95 11.97
CA GLY A 497 -23.48 -3.00 12.20
C GLY A 497 -22.15 -2.51 12.75
N SER A 498 -21.37 -3.46 13.24
CA SER A 498 -20.02 -3.16 13.71
C SER A 498 -19.07 -4.35 13.53
N MET A 499 -17.80 -4.04 13.25
CA MET A 499 -16.68 -4.98 13.27
C MET A 499 -15.61 -4.45 14.20
N ARG A 500 -15.18 -5.25 15.17
CA ARG A 500 -14.15 -4.89 16.13
C ARG A 500 -12.78 -5.35 15.66
N ASN A 501 -11.75 -4.50 15.92
CA ASN A 501 -10.34 -4.77 15.64
C ASN A 501 -10.08 -5.22 14.18
N ILE A 502 -10.84 -4.67 13.22
CA ILE A 502 -10.75 -5.05 11.81
C ILE A 502 -9.34 -4.85 11.25
N LEU A 503 -8.69 -3.70 11.53
CA LEU A 503 -7.37 -3.38 10.98
C LEU A 503 -6.28 -4.31 11.52
N GLY A 504 -6.38 -4.76 12.76
CA GLY A 504 -5.45 -5.70 13.38
C GLY A 504 -5.59 -7.12 12.84
N LEU A 505 -6.79 -7.53 12.49
CA LEU A 505 -7.13 -8.91 12.11
C LEU A 505 -7.21 -9.14 10.60
N PHE A 506 -7.47 -8.10 9.81
CA PHE A 506 -7.80 -8.15 8.38
C PHE A 506 -6.83 -9.02 7.54
N PHE A 507 -5.52 -8.86 7.77
CA PHE A 507 -4.50 -9.63 7.05
C PHE A 507 -3.91 -10.80 7.85
N LYS A 508 -4.17 -10.87 9.17
CA LYS A 508 -3.52 -11.83 10.07
C LYS A 508 -4.40 -13.02 10.43
N ALA A 509 -5.66 -12.74 10.75
CA ALA A 509 -6.61 -13.72 11.27
C ALA A 509 -8.04 -13.30 10.92
N PRO A 510 -8.45 -13.28 9.64
CA PRO A 510 -9.78 -12.83 9.21
C PRO A 510 -10.92 -13.65 9.83
N GLU A 511 -10.67 -14.91 10.19
CA GLU A 511 -11.62 -15.81 10.85
C GLU A 511 -11.96 -15.37 12.29
N LYS A 512 -11.17 -14.50 12.91
CA LYS A 512 -11.42 -13.95 14.26
C LYS A 512 -12.22 -12.65 14.21
N ILE A 513 -12.47 -12.12 13.03
CA ILE A 513 -13.31 -10.93 12.87
C ILE A 513 -14.75 -11.32 13.19
N GLN A 514 -15.39 -10.50 14.02
CA GLN A 514 -16.79 -10.62 14.35
C GLN A 514 -17.55 -9.43 13.78
N LEU A 515 -18.59 -9.74 13.00
CA LEU A 515 -19.52 -8.77 12.44
C LEU A 515 -20.87 -8.91 13.17
N ASP A 516 -21.25 -7.87 13.88
CA ASP A 516 -22.55 -7.79 14.56
C ASP A 516 -23.49 -6.91 13.74
N TRP A 517 -24.71 -7.42 13.42
CA TRP A 517 -25.76 -6.73 12.69
C TRP A 517 -27.04 -6.60 13.49
N ASP A 518 -27.64 -5.44 13.49
CA ASP A 518 -29.04 -5.18 13.83
C ASP A 518 -29.81 -4.92 12.54
N ILE A 519 -30.72 -5.81 12.20
CA ILE A 519 -31.49 -5.78 10.94
C ILE A 519 -32.94 -5.53 11.24
N ARG A 520 -33.52 -4.51 10.63
CA ARG A 520 -34.96 -4.22 10.65
C ARG A 520 -35.50 -4.24 9.24
N SER A 521 -36.70 -4.79 9.08
CA SER A 521 -37.30 -4.91 7.75
C SER A 521 -38.80 -4.89 7.83
N PRO A 522 -39.48 -4.11 6.99
CA PRO A 522 -40.95 -4.21 6.84
C PRO A 522 -41.35 -5.52 6.14
N LEU A 523 -40.48 -6.03 5.25
CA LEU A 523 -40.77 -7.26 4.52
C LEU A 523 -39.48 -7.96 4.12
N ILE A 524 -39.36 -9.25 4.47
CA ILE A 524 -38.35 -10.17 3.95
C ILE A 524 -39.01 -11.35 3.22
N ASP A 525 -38.61 -11.58 1.98
CA ASP A 525 -38.92 -12.81 1.24
C ASP A 525 -37.71 -13.75 1.33
N LEU A 526 -37.80 -14.79 2.16
CA LEU A 526 -36.69 -15.74 2.37
C LEU A 526 -36.31 -16.52 1.11
N ASP A 527 -37.20 -16.60 0.12
CA ASP A 527 -36.85 -17.26 -1.15
C ASP A 527 -35.69 -16.56 -1.89
N GLU A 528 -35.52 -15.26 -1.68
CA GLU A 528 -34.38 -14.51 -2.25
C GLU A 528 -33.02 -14.91 -1.63
N PHE A 529 -33.06 -15.39 -0.36
CA PHE A 529 -31.83 -15.68 0.42
C PHE A 529 -31.51 -17.18 0.51
N ARG A 530 -32.24 -18.06 -0.22
CA ARG A 530 -32.01 -19.52 -0.24
C ARG A 530 -30.57 -19.89 -0.59
N PHE A 531 -29.88 -19.07 -1.37
CA PHE A 531 -28.50 -19.31 -1.77
C PHE A 531 -27.50 -19.27 -0.60
N PHE A 532 -27.89 -18.71 0.55
CA PHE A 532 -27.04 -18.77 1.74
C PHE A 532 -26.96 -20.16 2.37
N LEU A 533 -27.86 -21.07 2.01
CA LEU A 533 -27.79 -22.49 2.38
C LEU A 533 -26.74 -23.26 1.58
N VAL A 534 -26.25 -22.71 0.46
CA VAL A 534 -25.17 -23.33 -0.30
C VAL A 534 -23.86 -23.15 0.46
N PRO A 535 -23.04 -24.22 0.64
CA PRO A 535 -21.77 -24.11 1.33
C PRO A 535 -20.91 -23.01 0.75
N ARG A 536 -20.27 -22.22 1.64
CA ARG A 536 -19.31 -21.20 1.25
C ARG A 536 -18.07 -21.90 0.70
N LYS A 537 -17.82 -21.81 -0.60
CA LYS A 537 -16.57 -22.26 -1.21
C LYS A 537 -15.62 -21.07 -1.27
N PRO A 538 -14.39 -21.14 -0.72
CA PRO A 538 -13.38 -20.12 -1.00
C PRO A 538 -13.22 -20.00 -2.52
N GLY A 539 -13.36 -18.80 -3.03
CA GLY A 539 -13.47 -18.55 -4.47
C GLY A 539 -12.33 -19.11 -5.31
N THR A 540 -12.64 -20.11 -6.12
CA THR A 540 -11.81 -20.56 -7.25
C THR A 540 -12.19 -19.78 -8.51
N HIS A 541 -12.29 -18.46 -8.45
CA HIS A 541 -12.54 -17.66 -9.64
C HIS A 541 -11.23 -17.40 -10.39
N LYS A 542 -11.13 -17.94 -11.60
CA LYS A 542 -10.07 -17.59 -12.55
C LYS A 542 -10.25 -16.11 -12.89
N ALA A 543 -9.28 -15.28 -12.48
CA ALA A 543 -9.26 -13.87 -12.82
C ALA A 543 -9.35 -13.66 -14.34
N SER A 544 -10.25 -12.81 -14.78
CA SER A 544 -10.33 -12.41 -16.18
C SER A 544 -9.06 -11.67 -16.61
N LEU A 545 -8.53 -12.05 -17.78
CA LEU A 545 -7.18 -11.76 -18.27
C LEU A 545 -6.98 -10.36 -18.90
N ALA A 546 -7.84 -9.39 -18.63
CA ALA A 546 -7.79 -8.11 -19.34
C ALA A 546 -7.78 -6.89 -18.42
N ALA A 547 -6.73 -6.70 -17.63
CA ALA A 547 -6.46 -5.39 -17.02
C ALA A 547 -4.97 -5.22 -16.72
N SER A 548 -4.43 -4.02 -16.98
CA SER A 548 -3.04 -3.61 -16.87
C SER A 548 -2.26 -4.23 -15.69
N ALA A 549 -1.14 -4.90 -16.00
CA ALA A 549 -0.55 -5.97 -15.18
C ALA A 549 0.08 -5.57 -13.84
N ALA A 550 0.28 -4.30 -13.52
CA ALA A 550 1.00 -3.90 -12.29
C ALA A 550 0.09 -3.27 -11.20
N ALA A 551 -0.84 -2.40 -11.56
CA ALA A 551 -1.74 -1.74 -10.61
C ALA A 551 -2.79 -2.71 -10.05
N SER A 552 -3.23 -3.67 -10.88
CA SER A 552 -4.29 -4.60 -10.54
C SER A 552 -3.93 -5.65 -9.48
N ARG A 553 -2.64 -5.99 -9.27
CA ARG A 553 -2.26 -7.07 -8.33
C ARG A 553 -2.55 -6.76 -6.86
N LYS A 554 -2.30 -5.54 -6.39
CA LYS A 554 -2.55 -5.18 -4.99
C LYS A 554 -4.00 -4.83 -4.71
N ALA A 555 -4.66 -4.16 -5.63
CA ALA A 555 -6.08 -3.90 -5.56
C ALA A 555 -6.87 -5.21 -5.59
N ARG A 556 -6.50 -6.16 -6.46
CA ARG A 556 -7.02 -7.54 -6.44
C ARG A 556 -6.73 -8.28 -5.14
N ARG A 557 -5.55 -8.07 -4.55
CA ARG A 557 -5.22 -8.65 -3.24
C ARG A 557 -6.12 -8.09 -2.14
N LEU A 558 -6.42 -6.79 -2.16
CA LEU A 558 -7.33 -6.16 -1.22
C LEU A 558 -8.77 -6.65 -1.40
N ALA A 559 -9.27 -6.69 -2.64
CA ALA A 559 -10.59 -7.22 -2.97
C ALA A 559 -10.74 -8.69 -2.57
N ARG A 560 -9.73 -9.52 -2.87
CA ARG A 560 -9.69 -10.92 -2.44
C ARG A 560 -9.65 -11.07 -0.92
N GLN A 561 -8.94 -10.18 -0.22
CA GLN A 561 -8.92 -10.21 1.24
C GLN A 561 -10.27 -9.81 1.85
N LEU A 562 -10.97 -8.84 1.25
CA LEU A 562 -12.35 -8.51 1.62
C LEU A 562 -13.29 -9.69 1.43
N GLU A 563 -13.17 -10.43 0.32
CA GLU A 563 -13.93 -11.66 0.07
C GLU A 563 -13.64 -12.72 1.15
N ILE A 564 -12.36 -12.94 1.48
CA ILE A 564 -11.95 -13.87 2.54
C ILE A 564 -12.56 -13.45 3.89
N VAL A 565 -12.53 -12.16 4.24
CA VAL A 565 -13.16 -11.65 5.47
C VAL A 565 -14.64 -11.94 5.46
N MET A 566 -15.34 -11.60 4.38
CA MET A 566 -16.80 -11.81 4.26
C MET A 566 -17.20 -13.29 4.32
N GLU A 567 -16.35 -14.19 3.84
CA GLU A 567 -16.60 -15.64 3.87
C GLU A 567 -16.15 -16.32 5.16
N SER A 568 -15.17 -15.76 5.87
CA SER A 568 -14.53 -16.39 7.02
C SER A 568 -14.93 -15.77 8.36
N CYS A 569 -15.41 -14.54 8.39
CA CYS A 569 -15.77 -13.87 9.65
C CYS A 569 -17.01 -14.51 10.30
N ASN A 570 -17.10 -14.41 11.63
CA ASN A 570 -18.29 -14.76 12.37
C ASN A 570 -19.31 -13.62 12.27
N VAL A 571 -20.55 -13.92 11.95
CA VAL A 571 -21.60 -12.92 11.82
C VAL A 571 -22.72 -13.21 12.83
N ASN A 572 -23.03 -12.24 13.68
CA ASN A 572 -24.19 -12.28 14.56
C ASN A 572 -25.23 -11.28 14.04
N MET A 573 -26.45 -11.70 13.93
CA MET A 573 -27.56 -10.91 13.45
C MET A 573 -28.69 -10.91 14.46
N ARG A 574 -29.14 -9.73 14.85
CA ARG A 574 -30.44 -9.50 15.50
C ARG A 574 -31.38 -8.99 14.44
N ILE A 575 -32.48 -9.69 14.23
CA ILE A 575 -33.38 -9.46 13.10
C ILE A 575 -34.79 -9.18 13.64
N THR A 576 -35.36 -8.07 13.24
CA THR A 576 -36.75 -7.73 13.50
C THR A 576 -37.47 -7.48 12.18
N VAL A 577 -38.50 -8.24 11.87
CA VAL A 577 -39.23 -8.16 10.61
C VAL A 577 -40.75 -8.05 10.87
N ASP A 578 -41.37 -7.06 10.27
CA ASP A 578 -42.79 -6.90 10.38
C ASP A 578 -43.54 -8.03 9.65
N LYS A 579 -43.08 -8.37 8.43
CA LYS A 579 -43.64 -9.43 7.60
C LYS A 579 -42.56 -10.27 6.93
N LEU A 580 -42.62 -11.59 7.16
CA LEU A 580 -41.73 -12.56 6.58
C LEU A 580 -42.51 -13.52 5.69
N LYS A 581 -42.03 -13.73 4.47
CA LYS A 581 -42.58 -14.69 3.52
C LYS A 581 -41.57 -15.76 3.17
N TYR A 582 -42.06 -17.00 3.06
CA TYR A 582 -41.30 -18.11 2.50
C TYR A 582 -42.27 -19.07 1.78
N ARG A 583 -42.28 -19.02 0.47
CA ARG A 583 -43.26 -19.77 -0.36
C ARG A 583 -44.73 -19.43 0.05
N ARG A 584 -45.40 -20.40 0.65
CA ARG A 584 -46.78 -20.26 1.18
C ARG A 584 -46.85 -19.86 2.66
N PHE A 585 -45.68 -19.89 3.34
CA PHE A 585 -45.59 -19.49 4.75
C PHE A 585 -45.52 -17.97 4.84
N ASP A 586 -46.44 -17.42 5.63
CA ASP A 586 -46.53 -15.97 5.90
C ASP A 586 -46.46 -15.77 7.43
N ALA A 587 -45.50 -15.00 7.91
CA ALA A 587 -45.34 -14.72 9.32
C ALA A 587 -45.28 -13.22 9.59
N GLN A 588 -45.68 -12.81 10.80
CA GLN A 588 -45.64 -11.42 11.23
C GLN A 588 -44.92 -11.30 12.55
N ARG A 589 -44.43 -10.08 12.85
CA ARG A 589 -43.70 -9.75 14.10
C ARG A 589 -42.59 -10.75 14.41
N VAL A 590 -41.74 -10.95 13.43
CA VAL A 590 -40.58 -11.88 13.55
C VAL A 590 -39.45 -11.21 14.31
N VAL A 591 -39.00 -11.86 15.35
CA VAL A 591 -37.75 -11.53 16.06
C VAL A 591 -36.87 -12.76 16.03
N ALA A 592 -35.61 -12.58 15.62
CA ALA A 592 -34.66 -13.69 15.52
C ALA A 592 -33.23 -13.23 15.87
N ALA A 593 -32.48 -14.10 16.52
CA ALA A 593 -31.04 -14.01 16.62
C ALA A 593 -30.43 -15.15 15.80
N VAL A 594 -29.57 -14.80 14.86
CA VAL A 594 -28.90 -15.76 13.96
C VAL A 594 -27.40 -15.52 14.00
N SER A 595 -26.63 -16.58 14.25
CA SER A 595 -25.18 -16.53 14.18
C SER A 595 -24.69 -17.42 13.05
N LEU A 596 -23.84 -16.84 12.19
CA LEU A 596 -23.16 -17.56 11.13
C LEU A 596 -21.70 -17.73 11.54
N THR A 597 -21.26 -18.96 11.64
CA THR A 597 -19.84 -19.32 11.84
C THR A 597 -19.32 -19.95 10.57
N GLN A 598 -18.05 -20.35 10.57
CA GLN A 598 -17.47 -21.06 9.42
C GLN A 598 -18.14 -22.41 9.14
N SER A 599 -18.66 -23.09 10.17
CA SER A 599 -19.23 -24.43 10.09
C SER A 599 -20.74 -24.49 10.28
N ASP A 600 -21.35 -23.46 10.90
CA ASP A 600 -22.73 -23.55 11.38
C ASP A 600 -23.54 -22.28 11.15
N ILE A 601 -24.84 -22.46 10.95
CA ILE A 601 -25.86 -21.44 11.08
C ILE A 601 -26.62 -21.75 12.37
N LEU A 602 -26.50 -20.90 13.38
CA LEU A 602 -27.18 -21.05 14.64
C LEU A 602 -28.44 -20.17 14.62
N LEU A 603 -29.58 -20.79 14.85
CA LEU A 603 -30.90 -20.13 14.95
C LEU A 603 -31.28 -20.04 16.42
N GLN A 604 -31.29 -18.84 16.97
CA GLN A 604 -31.51 -18.62 18.40
C GLN A 604 -32.71 -17.68 18.58
N GLN A 605 -33.55 -17.99 19.57
CA GLN A 605 -34.65 -17.12 20.00
C GLN A 605 -35.56 -16.61 18.85
N ILE A 606 -35.81 -17.46 17.86
CA ILE A 606 -36.72 -17.09 16.80
C ILE A 606 -38.14 -17.13 17.36
N SER A 607 -38.86 -16.03 17.27
CA SER A 607 -40.26 -15.88 17.66
C SER A 607 -41.02 -15.17 16.55
N LEU A 608 -42.14 -15.68 16.19
CA LEU A 608 -43.00 -15.13 15.13
C LEU A 608 -44.47 -15.43 15.35
N ALA A 609 -45.34 -14.63 14.77
CA ALA A 609 -46.77 -14.87 14.72
C ALA A 609 -47.14 -15.47 13.36
N HIS A 610 -47.92 -16.56 13.38
CA HIS A 610 -48.45 -17.23 12.19
C HIS A 610 -49.83 -17.83 12.48
N ALA A 611 -50.73 -17.71 11.51
CA ALA A 611 -52.00 -18.40 11.53
C ALA A 611 -52.80 -18.26 12.85
N GLY A 612 -52.83 -17.06 13.42
CA GLY A 612 -53.57 -16.72 14.64
C GLY A 612 -52.83 -17.03 15.95
N GLY A 613 -51.72 -17.72 15.93
CA GLY A 613 -50.91 -18.08 17.10
C GLY A 613 -49.45 -17.65 16.99
N SER A 614 -48.55 -18.33 17.71
CA SER A 614 -47.11 -18.04 17.69
C SER A 614 -46.29 -19.31 17.49
N LEU A 615 -45.12 -19.10 16.90
CA LEU A 615 -44.04 -20.12 16.76
C LEU A 615 -42.77 -19.60 17.42
N ARG A 616 -42.09 -20.46 18.18
CA ARG A 616 -40.77 -20.24 18.74
C ARG A 616 -39.88 -21.36 18.25
N LEU A 617 -38.71 -20.99 17.75
CA LEU A 617 -37.79 -21.93 17.13
C LEU A 617 -36.37 -21.67 17.63
N ASN A 618 -35.67 -22.76 17.94
CA ASN A 618 -34.23 -22.76 18.19
C ASN A 618 -33.61 -23.92 17.43
N GLY A 619 -32.40 -23.73 16.87
CA GLY A 619 -31.78 -24.80 16.13
C GLY A 619 -30.46 -24.47 15.54
N SER A 620 -29.95 -25.40 14.77
CA SER A 620 -28.70 -25.23 14.01
C SER A 620 -28.81 -25.91 12.65
N ILE A 621 -28.12 -25.34 11.69
CA ILE A 621 -27.91 -25.95 10.37
C ILE A 621 -26.42 -26.08 10.16
N HIS A 622 -25.95 -27.28 9.90
CA HIS A 622 -24.57 -27.61 9.60
C HIS A 622 -24.42 -27.94 8.12
N PRO A 623 -23.88 -27.05 7.29
CA PRO A 623 -23.69 -27.28 5.86
C PRO A 623 -22.70 -28.39 5.57
N GLN A 624 -23.11 -29.43 4.83
CA GLN A 624 -22.26 -30.57 4.46
C GLN A 624 -22.38 -30.89 2.95
N GLY A 625 -21.77 -30.04 2.12
CA GLY A 625 -21.79 -30.26 0.66
C GLY A 625 -23.18 -30.13 0.02
N ALA A 626 -23.75 -31.25 -0.47
CA ALA A 626 -25.06 -31.25 -1.13
C ALA A 626 -26.26 -31.23 -0.17
N ASN A 627 -26.05 -31.63 1.06
CA ASN A 627 -27.06 -31.72 2.11
C ASN A 627 -26.59 -30.96 3.37
N ASN A 628 -27.53 -30.25 3.99
CA ASN A 628 -27.28 -29.50 5.23
C ASN A 628 -27.98 -30.21 6.39
N ARG A 629 -27.22 -30.70 7.37
CA ARG A 629 -27.82 -31.34 8.56
C ARG A 629 -28.39 -30.24 9.46
N PHE A 630 -29.63 -30.42 9.91
CA PHE A 630 -30.25 -29.51 10.85
C PHE A 630 -30.69 -30.20 12.13
N LYS A 631 -30.73 -29.42 13.21
CA LYS A 631 -31.39 -29.73 14.46
C LYS A 631 -32.34 -28.59 14.78
N LEU A 632 -33.60 -28.89 15.09
CA LEU A 632 -34.61 -27.91 15.35
C LEU A 632 -35.43 -28.29 16.59
N ILE A 633 -35.55 -27.35 17.53
CA ILE A 633 -36.50 -27.43 18.63
C ILE A 633 -37.52 -26.32 18.35
N GLY A 634 -38.79 -26.72 18.21
CA GLY A 634 -39.86 -25.81 17.89
C GLY A 634 -41.00 -25.90 18.88
N GLU A 635 -41.60 -24.80 19.22
CA GLU A 635 -42.86 -24.68 19.96
C GLU A 635 -43.85 -23.91 19.12
N ILE A 636 -45.05 -24.47 18.98
CA ILE A 636 -46.19 -23.91 18.32
C ILE A 636 -47.24 -23.66 19.40
N ASP A 637 -47.81 -22.49 19.43
CA ASP A 637 -48.83 -22.14 20.42
C ASP A 637 -50.07 -21.49 19.77
N ASN A 638 -51.22 -22.17 19.91
CA ASN A 638 -52.52 -21.73 19.46
C ASN A 638 -52.64 -21.35 17.98
N VAL A 639 -52.05 -22.15 17.09
CA VAL A 639 -52.03 -21.93 15.64
C VAL A 639 -53.20 -22.68 14.95
N HIS A 640 -53.86 -22.06 13.97
CA HIS A 640 -54.81 -22.75 13.12
C HIS A 640 -54.12 -23.81 12.26
N ILE A 641 -54.44 -25.08 12.50
CA ILE A 641 -53.73 -26.22 11.94
C ILE A 641 -53.89 -26.30 10.40
N ASP A 642 -55.03 -25.93 9.84
CA ASP A 642 -55.29 -25.89 8.41
C ASP A 642 -54.36 -24.88 7.70
N GLN A 643 -54.12 -23.72 8.31
CA GLN A 643 -53.23 -22.72 7.76
C GLN A 643 -51.78 -23.16 7.87
N LEU A 644 -51.43 -23.83 8.97
CA LEU A 644 -50.07 -24.39 9.14
C LEU A 644 -49.82 -25.49 8.09
N PHE A 645 -50.75 -26.40 7.89
CA PHE A 645 -50.62 -27.44 6.85
C PHE A 645 -50.52 -26.83 5.45
N TYR A 646 -51.34 -25.83 5.14
CA TYR A 646 -51.25 -25.11 3.86
C TYR A 646 -49.88 -24.47 3.66
N ALA A 647 -49.35 -23.80 4.67
CA ALA A 647 -48.06 -23.12 4.61
C ALA A 647 -46.89 -24.08 4.36
N PHE A 648 -46.94 -25.27 4.95
CA PHE A 648 -45.90 -26.30 4.80
C PHE A 648 -46.21 -27.38 3.77
N GLU A 649 -47.06 -27.09 2.77
CA GLU A 649 -47.39 -28.00 1.66
C GLU A 649 -47.90 -29.38 2.17
N ASN A 650 -48.70 -29.36 3.20
CA ASN A 650 -49.25 -30.49 3.94
C ASN A 650 -48.19 -31.45 4.49
N PHE A 651 -46.96 -30.98 4.74
CA PHE A 651 -45.83 -31.79 5.18
C PHE A 651 -45.51 -32.98 4.27
N GLY A 652 -45.90 -32.88 2.96
CA GLY A 652 -45.77 -33.93 1.96
C GLY A 652 -46.81 -35.05 2.08
N MET A 653 -47.78 -34.94 2.97
CA MET A 653 -48.89 -35.89 3.12
C MET A 653 -49.91 -35.70 1.99
N GLN A 654 -50.42 -36.81 1.42
CA GLN A 654 -51.38 -36.77 0.32
C GLN A 654 -52.83 -36.97 0.75
N SER A 655 -53.07 -37.78 1.79
CA SER A 655 -54.39 -38.12 2.26
C SER A 655 -54.93 -37.13 3.28
N LEU A 656 -54.07 -36.64 4.19
CA LEU A 656 -54.43 -35.64 5.20
C LEU A 656 -53.88 -34.27 4.79
N THR A 657 -54.77 -33.36 4.45
CA THR A 657 -54.40 -32.06 3.90
C THR A 657 -55.04 -30.90 4.71
N SER A 658 -54.59 -29.69 4.44
CA SER A 658 -55.15 -28.44 5.01
C SER A 658 -56.68 -28.31 4.80
N ARG A 659 -57.24 -29.00 3.82
CA ARG A 659 -58.70 -28.99 3.53
C ARG A 659 -59.46 -29.89 4.48
N ASN A 660 -58.83 -30.94 4.97
CA ASN A 660 -59.46 -31.97 5.79
C ASN A 660 -59.33 -31.68 7.29
N LEU A 661 -58.31 -30.93 7.72
CA LEU A 661 -58.00 -30.79 9.13
C LEU A 661 -58.31 -29.36 9.61
N LYS A 662 -59.04 -29.23 10.71
CA LYS A 662 -59.39 -27.98 11.36
C LYS A 662 -59.00 -28.03 12.83
N GLY A 663 -58.90 -26.90 13.49
CA GLY A 663 -58.68 -26.78 14.93
C GLY A 663 -57.50 -25.89 15.31
N ILE A 664 -57.27 -25.75 16.59
CA ILE A 664 -56.23 -24.94 17.19
C ILE A 664 -55.12 -25.85 17.72
N LEU A 665 -53.95 -25.78 17.13
CA LEU A 665 -52.81 -26.64 17.42
C LEU A 665 -51.83 -25.95 18.36
N SER A 666 -51.44 -26.63 19.42
CA SER A 666 -50.23 -26.37 20.18
C SER A 666 -49.32 -27.60 20.07
N ALA A 667 -48.03 -27.39 19.83
CA ALA A 667 -47.11 -28.51 19.62
C ALA A 667 -45.71 -28.17 20.08
N ARG A 668 -44.93 -29.21 20.42
CA ARG A 668 -43.51 -29.18 20.65
C ARG A 668 -42.82 -30.20 19.78
N ALA A 669 -41.83 -29.78 19.03
CA ALA A 669 -41.02 -30.64 18.17
C ALA A 669 -39.53 -30.58 18.54
N ASN A 670 -38.91 -31.76 18.60
CA ASN A 670 -37.44 -31.87 18.67
C ASN A 670 -37.03 -32.79 17.55
N ILE A 671 -36.53 -32.17 16.46
CA ILE A 671 -36.30 -32.90 15.22
C ILE A 671 -34.92 -32.66 14.68
N THR A 672 -34.36 -33.66 14.02
CA THR A 672 -33.14 -33.57 13.23
C THR A 672 -33.42 -34.06 11.83
N GLY A 673 -32.68 -33.56 10.84
CA GLY A 673 -32.85 -34.00 9.47
C GLY A 673 -31.83 -33.36 8.53
N ASN A 674 -32.10 -33.52 7.25
CA ASN A 674 -31.25 -32.94 6.21
C ASN A 674 -32.06 -32.02 5.29
N LEU A 675 -31.45 -30.90 4.91
CA LEU A 675 -31.97 -29.98 3.91
C LEU A 675 -31.08 -30.01 2.67
N HIS A 676 -31.69 -30.06 1.50
CA HIS A 676 -30.99 -29.79 0.25
C HIS A 676 -30.61 -28.30 0.14
N ASN A 677 -29.66 -27.95 -0.71
CA ASN A 677 -29.23 -26.58 -0.94
C ASN A 677 -30.35 -25.65 -1.47
N ASN A 678 -31.44 -26.20 -1.99
CA ASN A 678 -32.63 -25.48 -2.40
C ASN A 678 -33.65 -25.27 -1.26
N GLY A 679 -33.32 -25.63 -0.03
CA GLY A 679 -34.18 -25.50 1.15
C GLY A 679 -35.28 -26.57 1.26
N LYS A 680 -35.31 -27.61 0.41
CA LYS A 680 -36.22 -28.73 0.53
C LYS A 680 -35.70 -29.76 1.51
N LEU A 681 -36.59 -30.36 2.28
CA LEU A 681 -36.25 -31.51 3.14
C LEU A 681 -35.80 -32.69 2.30
N ALA A 682 -34.71 -33.32 2.70
CA ALA A 682 -34.27 -34.57 2.07
C ALA A 682 -35.25 -35.71 2.45
N PRO A 683 -35.73 -36.48 1.49
CA PRO A 683 -36.64 -37.59 1.76
C PRO A 683 -36.04 -38.58 2.77
N GLY A 684 -36.84 -39.04 3.71
CA GLY A 684 -36.44 -40.05 4.69
C GLY A 684 -35.40 -39.61 5.72
N SER A 685 -35.13 -38.30 5.85
CA SER A 685 -34.05 -37.80 6.72
C SER A 685 -34.50 -37.30 8.09
N ILE A 686 -35.79 -37.21 8.37
CA ILE A 686 -36.36 -36.62 9.58
C ILE A 686 -36.43 -37.63 10.72
N TYR A 687 -35.83 -37.30 11.85
CA TYR A 687 -35.85 -38.08 13.08
C TYR A 687 -36.15 -37.16 14.28
N GLY A 688 -36.92 -37.68 15.23
CA GLY A 688 -37.24 -36.94 16.46
C GLY A 688 -38.64 -37.22 16.98
N GLU A 689 -39.12 -36.30 17.80
CA GLU A 689 -40.41 -36.37 18.49
C GLU A 689 -41.25 -35.12 18.27
N LEU A 690 -42.55 -35.31 18.13
CA LEU A 690 -43.54 -34.26 17.99
C LEU A 690 -44.67 -34.53 19.00
N SER A 691 -44.73 -33.77 20.07
CA SER A 691 -45.87 -33.75 20.99
C SER A 691 -46.84 -32.68 20.55
N PHE A 692 -48.12 -33.01 20.47
CA PHE A 692 -49.16 -32.06 20.06
C PHE A 692 -50.42 -32.11 20.91
N ASP A 693 -51.10 -30.98 20.95
CA ASP A 693 -52.41 -30.76 21.55
C ASP A 693 -53.31 -30.00 20.56
N LEU A 694 -54.23 -30.71 19.94
CA LEU A 694 -55.18 -30.13 18.97
C LEU A 694 -56.55 -29.96 19.65
N LYS A 695 -56.94 -28.72 19.84
CA LYS A 695 -58.19 -28.34 20.46
C LYS A 695 -59.20 -27.91 19.39
N GLN A 696 -60.52 -28.11 19.71
CA GLN A 696 -61.65 -27.78 18.84
C GLN A 696 -61.40 -28.32 17.41
N GLY A 697 -60.86 -29.55 17.34
CA GLY A 697 -60.51 -30.17 16.10
C GLY A 697 -61.68 -30.69 15.30
N ALA A 698 -61.51 -30.66 13.97
CA ALA A 698 -62.42 -31.33 13.07
C ALA A 698 -61.70 -31.99 11.92
N LEU A 699 -62.12 -33.16 11.54
CA LEU A 699 -61.75 -33.84 10.34
C LEU A 699 -62.89 -33.75 9.34
N VAL A 700 -62.69 -33.01 8.25
CA VAL A 700 -63.72 -32.62 7.29
C VAL A 700 -63.46 -33.28 5.96
N HIS A 701 -64.49 -33.92 5.35
CA HIS A 701 -64.42 -34.59 4.05
C HIS A 701 -63.13 -35.46 3.89
N PHE A 702 -62.91 -36.29 4.92
CA PHE A 702 -61.80 -37.26 4.85
C PHE A 702 -62.24 -38.56 4.18
N ALA A 703 -62.07 -38.65 2.87
CA ALA A 703 -62.63 -39.74 2.05
C ALA A 703 -62.42 -41.15 2.64
N PRO A 704 -61.19 -41.53 3.19
CA PRO A 704 -61.01 -42.88 3.73
C PRO A 704 -62.02 -43.25 4.87
N LEU A 705 -62.45 -42.27 5.67
CA LEU A 705 -63.42 -42.51 6.70
C LEU A 705 -64.90 -42.41 6.17
N GLU A 706 -65.14 -41.54 5.21
CA GLU A 706 -66.43 -41.46 4.54
C GLU A 706 -66.81 -42.75 3.84
N ASP A 707 -65.82 -43.33 3.09
CA ASP A 707 -66.01 -44.59 2.38
C ASP A 707 -66.51 -45.71 3.32
N ILE A 708 -65.86 -45.83 4.50
CA ILE A 708 -66.26 -46.80 5.52
C ILE A 708 -67.61 -46.42 6.17
N GLY A 709 -67.90 -45.18 6.31
CA GLY A 709 -69.13 -44.59 6.84
C GLY A 709 -70.33 -45.07 6.04
N THR A 710 -70.22 -45.13 4.74
CA THR A 710 -71.35 -45.56 3.88
C THR A 710 -71.70 -47.05 4.09
N ILE A 711 -70.76 -47.83 4.59
CA ILE A 711 -70.98 -49.28 4.82
C ILE A 711 -71.41 -49.54 6.27
N PHE A 712 -70.65 -49.09 7.24
CA PHE A 712 -70.75 -49.48 8.64
C PHE A 712 -71.44 -48.46 9.55
N PHE A 713 -71.51 -47.20 9.13
CA PHE A 713 -71.96 -46.08 9.96
C PHE A 713 -73.02 -45.18 9.25
N ARG A 714 -73.91 -45.76 8.45
CA ARG A 714 -74.90 -45.04 7.59
C ARG A 714 -75.71 -43.94 8.31
N LYS A 715 -75.95 -44.08 9.64
CA LYS A 715 -76.69 -43.15 10.46
C LYS A 715 -75.81 -42.06 11.12
N ARG A 716 -74.55 -41.97 10.83
CA ARG A 716 -73.60 -40.99 11.41
C ARG A 716 -73.02 -40.13 10.33
N ASN A 717 -72.81 -38.86 10.66
CA ASN A 717 -72.18 -37.92 9.75
C ASN A 717 -70.62 -38.08 9.89
N LEU A 718 -70.00 -38.74 8.93
CA LEU A 718 -68.55 -38.88 8.87
C LEU A 718 -67.85 -37.89 7.93
N SER A 719 -68.61 -36.99 7.31
CA SER A 719 -68.10 -35.90 6.50
C SER A 719 -67.61 -34.71 7.35
N ASN A 720 -68.03 -34.62 8.61
CA ASN A 720 -67.54 -33.62 9.58
C ASN A 720 -67.45 -34.28 10.99
N ILE A 721 -66.26 -34.76 11.31
CA ILE A 721 -65.97 -35.42 12.57
C ILE A 721 -65.30 -34.43 13.52
N THR A 722 -65.97 -33.95 14.53
CA THR A 722 -65.48 -32.99 15.50
C THR A 722 -64.95 -33.70 16.77
N PHE A 723 -63.91 -33.16 17.38
CA PHE A 723 -63.33 -33.62 18.69
C PHE A 723 -62.90 -32.43 19.50
N ASP A 724 -63.01 -32.50 20.80
CA ASP A 724 -62.70 -31.37 21.68
C ASP A 724 -61.21 -31.24 21.87
N ASN A 725 -60.56 -32.34 22.07
CA ASN A 725 -59.10 -32.33 22.32
C ASN A 725 -58.48 -33.66 21.85
N LEU A 726 -57.35 -33.55 21.15
CA LEU A 726 -56.56 -34.66 20.68
C LEU A 726 -55.08 -34.44 21.04
N LYS A 727 -54.52 -35.26 21.94
CA LYS A 727 -53.14 -35.18 22.39
C LYS A 727 -52.40 -36.45 22.12
N ASN A 728 -51.17 -36.33 21.64
CA ASN A 728 -50.25 -37.48 21.53
C ASN A 728 -48.79 -36.99 21.34
N THR A 729 -47.86 -37.95 21.42
CA THR A 729 -46.44 -37.74 21.07
C THR A 729 -46.09 -38.71 19.96
N LEU A 730 -45.88 -38.18 18.76
CA LEU A 730 -45.49 -38.93 17.59
C LEU A 730 -43.98 -39.08 17.54
N GLN A 731 -43.46 -40.23 17.06
CA GLN A 731 -42.04 -40.42 16.80
C GLN A 731 -41.79 -40.38 15.27
N LEU A 732 -40.89 -39.53 14.85
CA LEU A 732 -40.47 -39.35 13.46
C LEU A 732 -39.24 -40.24 13.19
N LYS A 733 -39.31 -41.18 12.25
CA LYS A 733 -38.23 -42.10 11.87
C LYS A 733 -38.08 -42.18 10.36
N GLY A 734 -37.27 -41.26 9.81
CA GLY A 734 -37.06 -41.12 8.37
C GLY A 734 -38.32 -40.74 7.63
N ASN A 735 -38.86 -41.61 6.84
CA ASN A 735 -40.12 -41.39 6.11
C ASN A 735 -41.36 -41.96 6.82
N LYS A 736 -41.24 -42.30 8.12
CA LYS A 736 -42.31 -42.91 8.91
C LYS A 736 -42.64 -42.05 10.14
N ILE A 737 -43.90 -41.89 10.40
CA ILE A 737 -44.44 -41.30 11.64
C ILE A 737 -45.07 -42.46 12.45
N LEU A 738 -44.44 -42.78 13.58
CA LEU A 738 -44.95 -43.78 14.46
C LEU A 738 -46.03 -43.13 15.37
N ILE A 739 -47.21 -43.77 15.37
CA ILE A 739 -48.37 -43.31 16.14
C ILE A 739 -48.52 -44.27 17.32
N PRO A 740 -48.11 -43.86 18.56
CA PRO A 740 -48.38 -44.66 19.70
C PRO A 740 -49.89 -44.81 19.96
N PRO A 741 -50.33 -45.82 20.72
CA PRO A 741 -51.75 -46.03 20.97
C PRO A 741 -52.40 -44.73 21.50
N MET A 742 -53.41 -44.27 20.80
CA MET A 742 -54.21 -43.12 21.21
C MET A 742 -55.67 -43.33 20.98
N GLN A 743 -56.47 -42.83 21.91
CA GLN A 743 -57.91 -42.86 21.79
C GLN A 743 -58.42 -41.52 21.22
N ILE A 744 -59.19 -41.57 20.15
CA ILE A 744 -59.86 -40.42 19.58
C ILE A 744 -61.37 -40.56 19.91
N SER A 745 -61.86 -39.64 20.73
CA SER A 745 -63.32 -39.50 21.03
C SER A 745 -63.88 -38.34 20.20
N SER A 746 -64.78 -38.63 19.29
CA SER A 746 -65.33 -37.65 18.40
C SER A 746 -66.90 -37.61 18.43
N SER A 747 -67.41 -36.59 17.78
CA SER A 747 -68.91 -36.46 17.61
C SER A 747 -69.53 -37.65 16.93
N ALA A 748 -68.85 -38.33 16.03
CA ALA A 748 -69.41 -39.38 15.23
C ALA A 748 -68.95 -40.80 15.64
N ILE A 749 -67.64 -41.00 15.99
CA ILE A 749 -67.06 -42.27 16.30
C ILE A 749 -66.05 -42.13 17.46
N MET A 750 -65.92 -43.18 18.22
CA MET A 750 -64.77 -43.38 19.11
C MET A 750 -63.77 -44.33 18.39
N MET A 751 -62.53 -44.11 18.44
CA MET A 751 -61.57 -45.03 17.85
C MET A 751 -60.29 -45.07 18.65
N ASP A 752 -59.73 -46.25 18.80
CA ASP A 752 -58.33 -46.44 19.27
C ASP A 752 -57.46 -46.60 18.03
N VAL A 753 -56.42 -45.73 17.92
CA VAL A 753 -55.53 -45.64 16.73
C VAL A 753 -54.13 -45.97 17.14
N THR A 754 -53.42 -46.81 16.38
CA THR A 754 -52.01 -47.10 16.56
C THR A 754 -51.41 -47.52 15.24
N GLY A 755 -50.13 -47.33 15.02
CA GLY A 755 -49.45 -47.80 13.81
C GLY A 755 -48.38 -46.86 13.27
N VAL A 756 -48.24 -46.91 11.97
CA VAL A 756 -47.23 -46.12 11.23
C VAL A 756 -47.86 -45.42 10.05
N TYR A 757 -47.65 -44.09 9.96
CA TYR A 757 -47.99 -43.34 8.75
C TYR A 757 -46.71 -43.17 7.89
N GLY A 758 -46.71 -43.60 6.65
CA GLY A 758 -45.61 -43.50 5.70
C GLY A 758 -45.71 -42.26 4.81
N ILE A 759 -44.59 -41.57 4.55
CA ILE A 759 -44.53 -40.41 3.68
C ILE A 759 -43.51 -40.69 2.55
N PRO A 760 -43.90 -40.80 1.31
CA PRO A 760 -45.25 -40.81 0.78
C PRO A 760 -45.93 -42.19 0.86
N LYS A 761 -45.22 -43.27 1.21
CA LYS A 761 -45.69 -44.65 1.23
C LYS A 761 -45.18 -45.40 2.49
N GLY A 762 -45.86 -46.47 2.84
CA GLY A 762 -45.54 -47.35 3.98
C GLY A 762 -46.46 -47.10 5.16
N THR A 763 -47.69 -46.66 4.91
CA THR A 763 -48.76 -46.51 5.93
C THR A 763 -49.30 -47.86 6.33
N ASP A 764 -49.35 -48.08 7.63
CA ASP A 764 -49.97 -49.25 8.27
C ASP A 764 -50.50 -48.84 9.62
N ILE A 765 -51.77 -48.47 9.67
CA ILE A 765 -52.45 -47.94 10.87
C ILE A 765 -53.60 -48.83 11.19
N TYR A 766 -53.67 -49.24 12.43
CA TYR A 766 -54.76 -50.03 13.00
C TYR A 766 -55.75 -49.12 13.72
N LEU A 767 -57.02 -49.33 13.47
CA LEU A 767 -58.12 -48.55 13.97
C LEU A 767 -59.15 -49.46 14.57
N ASP A 768 -59.30 -49.44 15.89
CA ASP A 768 -60.34 -50.17 16.60
C ASP A 768 -61.51 -49.25 16.85
N VAL A 769 -62.66 -49.50 16.14
CA VAL A 769 -63.81 -48.61 16.16
C VAL A 769 -65.01 -49.35 16.79
N PRO A 770 -65.44 -48.96 17.98
CA PRO A 770 -66.69 -49.51 18.55
C PRO A 770 -67.86 -49.09 17.71
N LEU A 771 -68.70 -50.06 17.38
CA LEU A 771 -69.99 -49.83 16.61
C LEU A 771 -71.05 -49.09 17.46
N ARG A 772 -70.84 -49.03 18.80
CA ARG A 772 -71.72 -48.28 19.70
C ARG A 772 -71.51 -46.79 19.56
N ASN A 773 -72.53 -45.97 19.66
CA ASN A 773 -72.44 -44.52 19.61
C ASN A 773 -71.56 -43.97 20.74
N PRO A 774 -70.65 -43.03 20.53
CA PRO A 774 -69.83 -42.41 21.56
C PRO A 774 -70.52 -41.94 22.79
N GLU A 775 -71.65 -41.31 22.68
CA GLU A 775 -72.53 -40.89 23.81
C GLU A 775 -73.03 -42.05 24.67
N LYS A 776 -73.34 -43.19 24.02
CA LYS A 776 -73.78 -44.42 24.75
C LYS A 776 -72.59 -45.15 25.39
N ILE A 777 -71.38 -45.04 24.84
CA ILE A 777 -70.14 -45.54 25.45
C ILE A 777 -69.84 -44.71 26.69
N ALA A 778 -69.94 -43.39 26.60
CA ALA A 778 -69.63 -42.46 27.70
C ALA A 778 -70.61 -42.71 28.87
N LYS A 779 -71.90 -42.95 28.58
CA LYS A 779 -72.93 -43.24 29.63
C LYS A 779 -72.80 -44.61 30.23
N LYS A 780 -72.43 -45.67 29.48
CA LYS A 780 -72.60 -47.08 29.91
C LYS A 780 -71.20 -47.80 30.14
N GLY A 781 -70.15 -47.18 29.84
CA GLY A 781 -68.76 -47.69 30.01
C GLY A 781 -68.38 -48.94 29.13
N LYS A 782 -69.33 -49.42 28.32
CA LYS A 782 -69.14 -50.65 27.50
C LYS A 782 -68.97 -50.33 26.02
N LYS A 783 -67.81 -50.75 25.40
CA LYS A 783 -67.50 -50.44 23.96
C LYS A 783 -68.38 -51.21 22.97
N GLY A 784 -68.92 -52.40 23.35
CA GLY A 784 -69.75 -53.28 22.49
C GLY A 784 -68.88 -53.97 21.46
N PHE A 785 -69.44 -54.27 20.24
CA PHE A 785 -68.69 -54.86 19.16
C PHE A 785 -67.69 -53.87 18.61
N ILE A 786 -66.44 -54.31 18.48
CA ILE A 786 -65.31 -53.50 17.94
C ILE A 786 -65.05 -53.91 16.49
N LEU A 787 -65.17 -52.96 15.60
CA LEU A 787 -64.73 -53.10 14.23
C LEU A 787 -63.23 -52.87 14.08
N HIS A 788 -62.49 -53.92 13.70
CA HIS A 788 -61.09 -53.83 13.44
C HIS A 788 -60.82 -53.41 11.99
N LEU A 789 -60.19 -52.21 11.80
CA LEU A 789 -59.87 -51.63 10.53
C LEU A 789 -58.37 -51.44 10.39
N ARG A 790 -57.92 -51.53 9.18
CA ARG A 790 -56.50 -51.29 8.81
C ARG A 790 -56.42 -50.30 7.69
N ALA A 791 -55.71 -49.20 7.92
CA ALA A 791 -55.42 -48.16 6.92
C ALA A 791 -54.07 -48.44 6.29
N THR A 792 -54.08 -48.69 4.97
CA THR A 792 -52.85 -48.97 4.18
C THR A 792 -52.80 -48.09 2.95
N ASP A 793 -51.61 -47.92 2.34
CA ASP A 793 -51.50 -47.22 1.09
C ASP A 793 -52.24 -47.94 -0.05
N ASP A 794 -52.86 -47.19 -0.94
CA ASP A 794 -53.39 -47.69 -2.18
C ASP A 794 -52.25 -47.98 -3.18
N ASN A 795 -52.37 -49.01 -3.97
CA ASN A 795 -51.26 -49.67 -4.72
C ASN A 795 -50.44 -48.77 -5.63
N ASN A 796 -50.80 -47.56 -5.95
CA ASN A 796 -50.01 -46.68 -6.82
C ASN A 796 -49.90 -45.19 -6.50
N GLU A 797 -50.71 -44.60 -5.60
CA GLU A 797 -50.79 -43.16 -5.46
C GLU A 797 -50.39 -42.60 -4.09
N GLY A 798 -50.00 -43.40 -3.08
CA GLY A 798 -49.68 -42.91 -1.71
C GLY A 798 -50.95 -42.39 -0.98
N LYS A 799 -52.14 -42.61 -1.51
CA LYS A 799 -53.40 -42.35 -0.84
C LYS A 799 -53.71 -43.50 0.11
N VAL A 800 -54.24 -43.15 1.28
CA VAL A 800 -54.60 -44.14 2.30
C VAL A 800 -55.98 -44.69 2.00
N LYS A 801 -56.13 -46.01 2.03
CA LYS A 801 -57.42 -46.69 2.03
C LYS A 801 -57.61 -47.53 3.29
N ILE A 802 -58.78 -47.48 3.85
CA ILE A 802 -59.13 -48.23 5.05
C ILE A 802 -59.92 -49.48 4.64
N LYS A 803 -59.54 -50.67 5.15
CA LYS A 803 -60.14 -51.97 4.91
C LYS A 803 -60.39 -52.69 6.23
N LEU A 804 -61.28 -53.72 6.25
CA LEU A 804 -61.35 -54.63 7.35
C LEU A 804 -60.00 -55.39 7.52
N GLY A 805 -59.47 -55.47 8.75
CA GLY A 805 -58.24 -56.17 9.06
C GLY A 805 -57.93 -56.18 10.54
N LYS A 806 -57.42 -57.28 11.03
CA LYS A 806 -56.94 -57.37 12.41
C LYS A 806 -55.45 -57.02 12.50
N GLN A 807 -54.98 -56.61 13.62
CA GLN A 807 -53.59 -56.40 13.96
C GLN A 807 -52.76 -57.64 13.79
#